data_217bd27d9ee4f660e6a61d97ee2b9b5f
#
_entry.id   217bd27d9ee4f660e6a61d97ee2b9b5f
#
_cell.length_a   1.000
_cell.length_b   1.000
_cell.length_c   1.000
_cell.angle_alpha   90.00
_cell.angle_beta   90.00
_cell.angle_gamma   90.00
#
_symmetry.space_group_name_H-M   'P 1'
#
loop_
_entity.id
_entity.type
_entity.pdbx_description
1 polymer ?
#
loop_
_entity_poly.entity_id
_entity_poly.type
_entity_poly.pdbx_seq_one_letter_code
_entity_poly.pdbx_strand_id
1 'polypeptide(L)'
;MRIVRSWLEEFVDVRKVSDEQLADAITSLGLSVEATEVVGTAIAGVVVAKVLRTERHPEANKVHRVWVDAGDGGERHVWCGAFNMKAGDLVPLATIGTKMPDGREILRRGMFNIDSEGMLCSAAELGVASDASGILILPATAKLGRNVIDALGIARDVVFDLDVTRNRPDCTGHLGVARDVAAKLGKKFTPPKGDGGKKGVPRKVPVKIIADKACARFNVTVMSGIVVGPSPDHLARRLLAAGMRPINNVVDASNLVMLETNQPNHAYDAAKVASGFRVRFATTGERIVTLDGTTRALTTDDLLICDGDDRAIGIAGVMGGANTEISDVTTEIALETAWFDPTTVRLTSQRLALRTEASARFERGVDPQGVDYSVARFAAILRQSCPKLVVHGGASDPKTKHLPKSAVISLRVAQVNRVLGTSLGARDVSAVLTRIGFDCSPKKIAVKKGSLVAAGPGFSVNVPSWRPDCTDEIDLVEEVARHVGYETLGKRVSQSTQPGGLSPLQQRRRALRDLVLSFGASEAMPNPFLAPGDHEKAGVVTSENRSGNALELENPLVAEESILRTSLRPGMLKAVAFNLAHRADNISLFELGHVYPPSSTELPDEHEQLCIMAVGVDASVAVDWWSQIVAVFGVGAQLDQSRVPEGYHSTRSATLSRGKQVVGYVGELDRLVLAAHDISERVACLEVNASLLLAESPKVPAAKPVSRFPSSDFDLAFAVPARVTAAALHRALRQASGGLGEEVVLFDVFRKLPTDDTRSLAYRLRLRATDRTLTDTEVAAVRSACIVAAEKLGCTLRG
;
A
#
# COMPACT_ATOMS: atom_id res chain seq x y z
N MET A 1 -6.18 -10.70 -10.65
CA MET A 1 -6.35 -11.90 -11.51
C MET A 1 -7.36 -11.60 -12.61
N ARG A 2 -6.92 -11.73 -13.85
CA ARG A 2 -7.79 -11.40 -15.00
C ARG A 2 -8.61 -12.61 -15.43
N ILE A 3 -9.93 -12.52 -15.32
CA ILE A 3 -10.89 -13.56 -15.69
C ILE A 3 -11.54 -13.17 -17.01
N VAL A 4 -11.33 -13.98 -18.02
CA VAL A 4 -11.90 -13.78 -19.36
C VAL A 4 -13.28 -14.42 -19.43
N ARG A 5 -14.32 -13.65 -19.73
CA ARG A 5 -15.72 -14.10 -19.72
C ARG A 5 -15.98 -15.29 -20.65
N SER A 6 -15.52 -15.22 -21.90
CA SER A 6 -15.71 -16.33 -22.84
C SER A 6 -15.05 -17.62 -22.38
N TRP A 7 -13.91 -17.51 -21.65
CA TRP A 7 -13.26 -18.68 -21.07
C TRP A 7 -14.04 -19.21 -19.85
N LEU A 8 -14.58 -18.34 -19.01
CA LEU A 8 -15.45 -18.72 -17.89
C LEU A 8 -16.71 -19.45 -18.38
N GLU A 9 -17.28 -19.06 -19.54
CA GLU A 9 -18.43 -19.66 -20.16
C GLU A 9 -18.21 -21.12 -20.60
N GLU A 10 -16.99 -21.56 -20.79
CA GLU A 10 -16.67 -22.99 -21.03
C GLU A 10 -16.94 -23.87 -19.80
N PHE A 11 -16.96 -23.28 -18.59
CA PHE A 11 -17.12 -23.99 -17.33
C PHE A 11 -18.50 -23.83 -16.70
N VAL A 12 -19.14 -22.68 -16.96
CA VAL A 12 -20.46 -22.35 -16.42
C VAL A 12 -21.25 -21.53 -17.45
N ASP A 13 -22.51 -21.91 -17.69
CA ASP A 13 -23.37 -21.18 -18.66
C ASP A 13 -23.83 -19.84 -18.05
N VAL A 14 -23.10 -18.77 -18.34
CA VAL A 14 -23.41 -17.39 -17.95
C VAL A 14 -23.82 -16.51 -19.14
N ARG A 15 -24.09 -17.07 -20.31
CA ARG A 15 -24.46 -16.32 -21.55
C ARG A 15 -25.68 -15.41 -21.38
N LYS A 16 -26.61 -15.76 -20.49
CA LYS A 16 -27.81 -14.97 -20.17
C LYS A 16 -27.64 -14.02 -18.98
N VAL A 17 -26.46 -13.97 -18.37
CA VAL A 17 -26.14 -13.08 -17.27
C VAL A 17 -25.45 -11.85 -17.84
N SER A 18 -25.85 -10.63 -17.48
CA SER A 18 -25.19 -9.43 -17.95
C SER A 18 -23.77 -9.34 -17.37
N ASP A 19 -22.90 -8.49 -17.96
CA ASP A 19 -21.54 -8.28 -17.46
C ASP A 19 -21.57 -7.72 -16.02
N GLU A 20 -22.47 -6.79 -15.73
CA GLU A 20 -22.68 -6.20 -14.41
C GLU A 20 -23.15 -7.23 -13.39
N GLN A 21 -24.19 -8.02 -13.73
CA GLN A 21 -24.67 -9.08 -12.85
C GLN A 21 -23.60 -10.13 -12.54
N LEU A 22 -22.73 -10.42 -13.51
CA LEU A 22 -21.63 -11.36 -13.30
C LEU A 22 -20.55 -10.75 -12.40
N ALA A 23 -20.19 -9.48 -12.58
CA ALA A 23 -19.28 -8.75 -11.73
C ALA A 23 -19.81 -8.67 -10.28
N ASP A 24 -21.09 -8.35 -10.11
CA ASP A 24 -21.73 -8.32 -8.79
C ASP A 24 -21.73 -9.70 -8.11
N ALA A 25 -22.03 -10.76 -8.88
CA ALA A 25 -22.00 -12.12 -8.35
C ALA A 25 -20.60 -12.52 -7.89
N ILE A 26 -19.56 -12.20 -8.65
CA ILE A 26 -18.17 -12.45 -8.31
C ILE A 26 -17.78 -11.64 -7.05
N THR A 27 -18.09 -10.35 -7.02
CA THR A 27 -17.80 -9.47 -5.87
C THR A 27 -18.49 -9.94 -4.60
N SER A 28 -19.78 -10.35 -4.71
CA SER A 28 -20.54 -10.86 -3.55
C SER A 28 -19.99 -12.15 -2.95
N LEU A 29 -19.14 -12.85 -3.69
CA LEU A 29 -18.40 -14.03 -3.24
C LEU A 29 -17.09 -13.70 -2.52
N GLY A 30 -16.77 -12.41 -2.33
CA GLY A 30 -15.52 -11.94 -1.71
C GLY A 30 -14.33 -11.88 -2.68
N LEU A 31 -14.59 -11.89 -3.98
CA LEU A 31 -13.61 -11.71 -5.04
C LEU A 31 -13.85 -10.33 -5.68
N SER A 32 -13.27 -9.28 -5.12
CA SER A 32 -13.52 -7.90 -5.59
C SER A 32 -13.19 -7.74 -7.06
N VAL A 33 -14.14 -7.23 -7.85
CA VAL A 33 -13.92 -6.84 -9.25
C VAL A 33 -13.44 -5.40 -9.26
N GLU A 34 -12.13 -5.20 -9.45
CA GLU A 34 -11.50 -3.88 -9.45
C GLU A 34 -11.73 -3.13 -10.77
N ALA A 35 -11.78 -3.89 -11.88
CA ALA A 35 -12.05 -3.33 -13.20
C ALA A 35 -12.78 -4.32 -14.09
N THR A 36 -13.60 -3.79 -15.00
CA THR A 36 -14.25 -4.53 -16.09
C THR A 36 -13.83 -3.91 -17.41
N GLU A 37 -13.08 -4.67 -18.20
CA GLU A 37 -12.55 -4.24 -19.49
C GLU A 37 -13.28 -4.93 -20.62
N VAL A 38 -13.67 -4.18 -21.65
CA VAL A 38 -14.25 -4.74 -22.87
C VAL A 38 -13.17 -4.80 -23.94
N VAL A 39 -12.90 -6.00 -24.44
CA VAL A 39 -11.91 -6.27 -25.49
C VAL A 39 -12.57 -6.77 -26.77
N GLY A 40 -11.88 -6.69 -27.91
CA GLY A 40 -12.39 -7.18 -29.20
C GLY A 40 -13.57 -6.38 -29.76
N THR A 41 -13.76 -5.13 -29.32
CA THR A 41 -14.75 -4.23 -29.93
C THR A 41 -14.21 -3.63 -31.21
N ALA A 42 -15.10 -3.42 -32.17
CA ALA A 42 -14.75 -2.70 -33.41
C ALA A 42 -14.20 -1.31 -33.08
N ILE A 43 -13.02 -0.99 -33.61
CA ILE A 43 -12.42 0.34 -33.46
C ILE A 43 -13.01 1.21 -34.58
N ALA A 44 -13.85 2.17 -34.20
CA ALA A 44 -14.47 3.07 -35.17
C ALA A 44 -13.38 3.81 -35.96
N GLY A 45 -13.47 3.77 -37.32
CA GLY A 45 -12.50 4.41 -38.18
C GLY A 45 -11.26 3.56 -38.56
N VAL A 46 -11.12 2.32 -37.99
CA VAL A 46 -10.10 1.38 -38.45
C VAL A 46 -10.69 0.40 -39.44
N VAL A 47 -10.25 0.50 -40.70
CA VAL A 47 -10.82 -0.27 -41.81
C VAL A 47 -9.74 -1.09 -42.55
N VAL A 48 -10.19 -2.14 -43.22
CA VAL A 48 -9.35 -2.92 -44.14
C VAL A 48 -9.04 -2.06 -45.38
N ALA A 49 -7.78 -1.82 -45.65
CA ALA A 49 -7.32 -1.12 -46.81
C ALA A 49 -6.35 -2.00 -47.64
N LYS A 50 -6.32 -1.80 -48.96
CA LYS A 50 -5.40 -2.50 -49.86
C LYS A 50 -4.23 -1.59 -50.19
N VAL A 51 -3.02 -2.09 -50.04
CA VAL A 51 -1.82 -1.39 -50.46
C VAL A 51 -1.78 -1.37 -51.97
N LEU A 52 -1.78 -0.19 -52.57
CA LEU A 52 -1.71 0.01 -54.02
C LEU A 52 -0.25 0.04 -54.53
N ARG A 53 0.59 0.84 -53.84
CA ARG A 53 2.02 0.95 -54.09
C ARG A 53 2.75 1.48 -52.88
N THR A 54 4.08 1.26 -52.86
CA THR A 54 4.99 1.79 -51.83
C THR A 54 6.16 2.46 -52.57
N GLU A 55 6.60 3.61 -52.06
CA GLU A 55 7.74 4.36 -52.63
C GLU A 55 8.65 4.86 -51.50
N ARG A 56 9.96 4.74 -51.65
CA ARG A 56 10.93 5.35 -50.75
C ARG A 56 11.06 6.84 -51.03
N HIS A 57 11.04 7.65 -49.97
CA HIS A 57 11.34 9.06 -50.11
C HIS A 57 12.87 9.27 -50.16
N PRO A 58 13.41 10.07 -51.07
CA PRO A 58 14.86 10.25 -51.22
C PRO A 58 15.56 10.76 -49.96
N GLU A 59 14.88 11.59 -49.17
CA GLU A 59 15.43 12.23 -47.95
C GLU A 59 15.00 11.53 -46.63
N ALA A 60 14.24 10.42 -46.70
CA ALA A 60 13.69 9.75 -45.55
C ALA A 60 14.09 8.27 -45.46
N ASN A 61 15.10 7.96 -44.66
CA ASN A 61 15.62 6.60 -44.51
C ASN A 61 14.79 5.71 -43.56
N LYS A 62 13.99 6.31 -42.67
CA LYS A 62 13.24 5.59 -41.62
C LYS A 62 11.75 5.43 -41.92
N VAL A 63 11.23 6.10 -42.92
CA VAL A 63 9.83 6.06 -43.33
C VAL A 63 9.73 6.00 -44.83
N HIS A 64 8.64 5.47 -45.36
CA HIS A 64 8.33 5.45 -46.76
C HIS A 64 6.88 5.84 -47.01
N ARG A 65 6.56 6.14 -48.25
CA ARG A 65 5.23 6.53 -48.68
C ARG A 65 4.44 5.30 -49.08
N VAL A 66 3.21 5.19 -48.58
CA VAL A 66 2.30 4.10 -48.92
C VAL A 66 0.99 4.67 -49.40
N TRP A 67 0.52 4.21 -50.57
CA TRP A 67 -0.81 4.53 -51.09
C TRP A 67 -1.73 3.35 -50.84
N VAL A 68 -2.90 3.62 -50.29
CA VAL A 68 -3.87 2.61 -49.96
C VAL A 68 -5.27 2.99 -50.43
N ASP A 69 -6.05 2.00 -50.80
CA ASP A 69 -7.50 2.09 -51.06
C ASP A 69 -8.26 1.47 -49.89
N ALA A 70 -9.15 2.23 -49.30
CA ALA A 70 -10.01 1.79 -48.21
C ALA A 70 -11.35 1.21 -48.67
N GLY A 71 -11.52 0.94 -49.94
CA GLY A 71 -12.74 0.37 -50.50
C GLY A 71 -13.80 1.40 -50.93
N ASP A 72 -13.47 2.67 -50.92
CA ASP A 72 -14.31 3.77 -51.37
C ASP A 72 -13.86 4.32 -52.74
N GLY A 73 -12.87 3.67 -53.37
CA GLY A 73 -12.30 4.04 -54.65
C GLY A 73 -11.36 5.25 -54.61
N GLY A 74 -11.09 5.77 -53.43
CA GLY A 74 -10.14 6.86 -53.18
C GLY A 74 -8.74 6.35 -52.83
N GLU A 75 -7.71 6.91 -53.46
CA GLU A 75 -6.33 6.67 -53.10
C GLU A 75 -5.93 7.60 -51.95
N ARG A 76 -5.49 7.01 -50.79
CA ARG A 76 -4.98 7.76 -49.65
C ARG A 76 -3.51 7.55 -49.46
N HIS A 77 -2.80 8.65 -49.24
CA HIS A 77 -1.38 8.65 -48.95
C HIS A 77 -1.11 8.56 -47.43
N VAL A 78 -0.25 7.65 -47.03
CA VAL A 78 0.13 7.44 -45.60
C VAL A 78 1.65 7.32 -45.51
N TRP A 79 2.25 8.03 -44.53
CA TRP A 79 3.61 7.79 -44.11
C TRP A 79 3.70 6.58 -43.20
N CYS A 80 4.60 5.65 -43.49
CA CYS A 80 4.79 4.43 -42.72
C CYS A 80 6.25 4.15 -42.37
N GLY A 81 6.53 3.79 -41.12
CA GLY A 81 7.86 3.40 -40.67
C GLY A 81 8.15 1.89 -40.78
N ALA A 82 7.16 1.07 -41.09
CA ALA A 82 7.34 -0.37 -41.28
C ALA A 82 7.46 -0.73 -42.76
N PHE A 83 8.36 -1.63 -43.10
CA PHE A 83 8.71 -2.00 -44.50
C PHE A 83 8.28 -3.42 -44.87
N ASN A 84 7.42 -4.06 -44.06
CA ASN A 84 7.02 -5.45 -44.20
C ASN A 84 5.83 -5.69 -45.15
N MET A 85 5.32 -4.63 -45.80
CA MET A 85 4.18 -4.71 -46.74
C MET A 85 4.59 -4.50 -48.18
N LYS A 86 3.78 -4.99 -49.12
CA LYS A 86 3.94 -4.86 -50.56
C LYS A 86 2.61 -4.54 -51.22
N ALA A 87 2.67 -4.07 -52.46
CA ALA A 87 1.48 -3.85 -53.30
C ALA A 87 0.60 -5.13 -53.36
N GLY A 88 -0.69 -4.95 -53.14
CA GLY A 88 -1.67 -6.03 -53.08
C GLY A 88 -2.02 -6.53 -51.70
N ASP A 89 -1.18 -6.27 -50.68
CA ASP A 89 -1.45 -6.66 -49.32
C ASP A 89 -2.67 -5.91 -48.72
N LEU A 90 -3.43 -6.62 -47.85
CA LEU A 90 -4.51 -6.00 -47.09
C LEU A 90 -3.96 -5.63 -45.70
N VAL A 91 -4.21 -4.38 -45.31
CA VAL A 91 -3.64 -3.81 -44.08
C VAL A 91 -4.69 -3.01 -43.30
N PRO A 92 -4.56 -2.86 -41.95
CA PRO A 92 -5.40 -1.95 -41.19
C PRO A 92 -5.04 -0.50 -41.48
N LEU A 93 -6.03 0.30 -41.81
CA LEU A 93 -5.91 1.76 -41.94
C LEU A 93 -6.80 2.43 -40.86
N ALA A 94 -6.18 3.15 -39.94
CA ALA A 94 -6.87 4.08 -39.08
C ALA A 94 -7.05 5.41 -39.82
N THR A 95 -8.31 5.80 -40.07
CA THR A 95 -8.63 7.04 -40.77
C THR A 95 -8.51 8.24 -39.83
N ILE A 96 -8.46 9.46 -40.41
CA ILE A 96 -8.42 10.70 -39.65
C ILE A 96 -9.64 10.80 -38.73
N GLY A 97 -9.43 11.21 -37.47
CA GLY A 97 -10.46 11.27 -36.43
C GLY A 97 -10.64 9.96 -35.65
N THR A 98 -9.95 8.87 -36.02
CA THR A 98 -9.97 7.62 -35.29
C THR A 98 -9.33 7.79 -33.90
N LYS A 99 -10.03 7.34 -32.85
CA LYS A 99 -9.45 7.18 -31.51
C LYS A 99 -8.95 5.74 -31.34
N MET A 100 -7.64 5.62 -31.18
CA MET A 100 -6.97 4.34 -30.96
C MET A 100 -7.18 3.81 -29.54
N PRO A 101 -6.97 2.50 -29.29
CA PRO A 101 -7.12 1.90 -27.93
C PRO A 101 -6.24 2.56 -26.85
N ASP A 102 -5.10 3.13 -27.23
CA ASP A 102 -4.19 3.86 -26.34
C ASP A 102 -4.61 5.32 -26.07
N GLY A 103 -5.78 5.75 -26.57
CA GLY A 103 -6.33 7.09 -26.44
C GLY A 103 -5.82 8.11 -27.44
N ARG A 104 -4.86 7.77 -28.32
CA ARG A 104 -4.39 8.67 -29.39
C ARG A 104 -5.48 8.88 -30.44
N GLU A 105 -5.66 10.11 -30.86
CA GLU A 105 -6.49 10.46 -32.01
C GLU A 105 -5.62 10.59 -33.26
N ILE A 106 -6.05 9.99 -34.37
CA ILE A 106 -5.36 10.04 -35.64
C ILE A 106 -5.71 11.35 -36.33
N LEU A 107 -4.72 12.21 -36.40
CA LEU A 107 -4.81 13.51 -37.08
C LEU A 107 -4.07 13.51 -38.39
N ARG A 108 -4.45 14.42 -39.31
CA ARG A 108 -3.67 14.71 -40.51
C ARG A 108 -2.31 15.26 -40.09
N ARG A 109 -1.22 14.65 -40.54
CA ARG A 109 0.15 15.07 -40.21
C ARG A 109 0.97 15.19 -41.50
N GLY A 110 1.56 16.34 -41.68
CA GLY A 110 2.49 16.58 -42.80
C GLY A 110 3.91 16.19 -42.42
N MET A 111 4.62 15.54 -43.39
CA MET A 111 6.04 15.28 -43.34
C MET A 111 6.61 15.58 -44.72
N PHE A 112 7.72 16.32 -44.81
CA PHE A 112 8.30 16.78 -46.09
C PHE A 112 7.28 17.49 -47.00
N ASN A 113 6.41 18.34 -46.44
CA ASN A 113 5.32 19.04 -47.11
C ASN A 113 4.29 18.12 -47.81
N ILE A 114 4.19 16.87 -47.40
CA ILE A 114 3.22 15.90 -47.90
C ILE A 114 2.40 15.37 -46.70
N ASP A 115 1.09 15.49 -46.78
CA ASP A 115 0.18 15.06 -45.74
C ASP A 115 0.02 13.54 -45.71
N SER A 116 -0.05 12.98 -44.47
CA SER A 116 -0.52 11.63 -44.21
C SER A 116 -2.02 11.66 -43.92
N GLU A 117 -2.79 10.86 -44.62
CA GLU A 117 -4.26 10.81 -44.53
C GLU A 117 -4.78 9.66 -43.68
N GLY A 118 -3.96 9.21 -42.74
CA GLY A 118 -4.27 8.13 -41.83
C GLY A 118 -3.00 7.50 -41.23
N MET A 119 -3.18 6.38 -40.57
CA MET A 119 -2.11 5.58 -39.99
C MET A 119 -2.33 4.10 -40.27
N LEU A 120 -1.33 3.41 -40.77
CA LEU A 120 -1.33 1.95 -40.87
C LEU A 120 -0.98 1.38 -39.48
N CYS A 121 -1.68 0.32 -39.07
CA CYS A 121 -1.57 -0.16 -37.71
C CYS A 121 -0.89 -1.53 -37.62
N SER A 122 -0.06 -1.70 -36.61
CA SER A 122 0.43 -2.99 -36.15
C SER A 122 -0.64 -3.74 -35.37
N ALA A 123 -0.42 -5.03 -35.10
CA ALA A 123 -1.30 -5.81 -34.25
C ALA A 123 -1.35 -5.27 -32.81
N ALA A 124 -0.24 -4.76 -32.30
CA ALA A 124 -0.16 -4.17 -30.95
C ALA A 124 -0.97 -2.88 -30.83
N GLU A 125 -0.92 -1.98 -31.84
CA GLU A 125 -1.69 -0.74 -31.85
C GLU A 125 -3.20 -0.99 -31.90
N LEU A 126 -3.62 -2.09 -32.49
CA LEU A 126 -5.01 -2.54 -32.51
C LEU A 126 -5.44 -3.28 -31.25
N GLY A 127 -4.50 -3.62 -30.34
CA GLY A 127 -4.77 -4.44 -29.17
C GLY A 127 -5.15 -5.89 -29.48
N VAL A 128 -4.80 -6.40 -30.70
CA VAL A 128 -5.17 -7.76 -31.15
C VAL A 128 -4.06 -8.78 -30.95
N ALA A 129 -2.80 -8.32 -30.88
CA ALA A 129 -1.64 -9.12 -30.50
C ALA A 129 -0.52 -8.23 -29.96
N SER A 130 0.55 -8.80 -29.42
CA SER A 130 1.70 -8.05 -28.87
C SER A 130 2.74 -7.67 -29.94
N ASP A 131 2.56 -8.06 -31.21
CA ASP A 131 3.51 -7.77 -32.27
C ASP A 131 3.43 -6.30 -32.74
N ALA A 132 4.52 -5.58 -32.53
CA ALA A 132 4.72 -4.21 -32.98
C ALA A 132 5.86 -4.09 -34.03
N SER A 133 6.40 -5.21 -34.49
CA SER A 133 7.57 -5.22 -35.38
C SER A 133 7.27 -4.71 -36.81
N GLY A 134 5.98 -4.66 -37.18
CA GLY A 134 5.53 -4.23 -38.47
C GLY A 134 4.03 -3.98 -38.53
N ILE A 135 3.54 -3.61 -39.72
CA ILE A 135 2.11 -3.49 -40.00
C ILE A 135 1.47 -4.88 -40.05
N LEU A 136 0.28 -5.02 -39.46
CA LEU A 136 -0.50 -6.24 -39.52
C LEU A 136 -0.93 -6.53 -40.97
N ILE A 137 -0.48 -7.64 -41.56
CA ILE A 137 -0.97 -8.10 -42.86
C ILE A 137 -2.21 -8.95 -42.62
N LEU A 138 -3.32 -8.51 -43.22
CA LEU A 138 -4.61 -9.16 -43.04
C LEU A 138 -4.77 -10.36 -44.02
N PRO A 139 -5.62 -11.35 -43.69
CA PRO A 139 -5.93 -12.45 -44.59
C PRO A 139 -6.51 -11.95 -45.91
N ALA A 140 -6.15 -12.62 -47.02
CA ALA A 140 -6.65 -12.26 -48.38
C ALA A 140 -8.19 -12.32 -48.51
N THR A 141 -8.86 -12.97 -47.53
CA THR A 141 -10.32 -13.05 -47.46
C THR A 141 -10.97 -11.83 -46.80
N ALA A 142 -10.18 -10.92 -46.22
CA ALA A 142 -10.69 -9.69 -45.60
C ALA A 142 -11.29 -8.75 -46.69
N LYS A 143 -12.46 -8.21 -46.41
CA LYS A 143 -13.20 -7.35 -47.35
C LYS A 143 -12.79 -5.88 -47.15
N LEU A 144 -12.43 -5.20 -48.24
CA LEU A 144 -12.10 -3.79 -48.20
C LEU A 144 -13.18 -2.93 -47.54
N GLY A 145 -12.78 -1.92 -46.83
CA GLY A 145 -13.66 -0.98 -46.14
C GLY A 145 -14.37 -1.53 -44.89
N ARG A 146 -14.28 -2.82 -44.62
CA ARG A 146 -14.82 -3.39 -43.38
C ARG A 146 -13.95 -3.03 -42.18
N ASN A 147 -14.58 -2.94 -41.00
CA ASN A 147 -13.84 -2.80 -39.74
C ASN A 147 -12.87 -3.97 -39.56
N VAL A 148 -11.66 -3.68 -39.17
CA VAL A 148 -10.57 -4.67 -39.09
C VAL A 148 -10.85 -5.74 -38.05
N ILE A 149 -11.43 -5.36 -36.91
CA ILE A 149 -11.76 -6.33 -35.83
C ILE A 149 -12.77 -7.35 -36.35
N ASP A 150 -13.80 -6.87 -37.07
CA ASP A 150 -14.79 -7.75 -37.70
C ASP A 150 -14.18 -8.62 -38.80
N ALA A 151 -13.28 -8.05 -39.59
CA ALA A 151 -12.59 -8.78 -40.66
C ALA A 151 -11.67 -9.90 -40.15
N LEU A 152 -11.10 -9.73 -38.96
CA LEU A 152 -10.31 -10.72 -38.25
C LEU A 152 -11.17 -11.76 -37.52
N GLY A 153 -12.51 -11.57 -37.48
CA GLY A 153 -13.41 -12.45 -36.76
C GLY A 153 -13.17 -12.44 -35.24
N ILE A 154 -12.73 -11.31 -34.71
CA ILE A 154 -12.52 -11.15 -33.27
C ILE A 154 -13.85 -10.80 -32.63
N ALA A 155 -14.35 -11.69 -31.79
CA ALA A 155 -15.58 -11.46 -31.04
C ALA A 155 -15.31 -10.54 -29.85
N ARG A 156 -16.29 -9.72 -29.49
CA ARG A 156 -16.32 -8.97 -28.23
C ARG A 156 -16.20 -9.92 -27.04
N ASP A 157 -15.33 -9.58 -26.11
CA ASP A 157 -15.18 -10.29 -24.87
C ASP A 157 -15.08 -9.30 -23.69
N VAL A 158 -15.20 -9.81 -22.47
CA VAL A 158 -15.11 -9.02 -21.25
C VAL A 158 -14.10 -9.68 -20.31
N VAL A 159 -13.24 -8.84 -19.74
CA VAL A 159 -12.24 -9.25 -18.76
C VAL A 159 -12.56 -8.58 -17.43
N PHE A 160 -12.73 -9.38 -16.39
CA PHE A 160 -12.88 -8.94 -15.02
C PHE A 160 -11.50 -9.03 -14.33
N ASP A 161 -10.99 -7.90 -13.84
CA ASP A 161 -9.78 -7.90 -13.02
C ASP A 161 -10.17 -8.04 -11.56
N LEU A 162 -9.75 -9.16 -10.96
CA LEU A 162 -10.12 -9.54 -9.60
C LEU A 162 -8.97 -9.30 -8.63
N ASP A 163 -9.27 -8.68 -7.49
CA ASP A 163 -8.43 -8.82 -6.30
C ASP A 163 -8.77 -10.12 -5.58
N VAL A 164 -7.87 -11.07 -5.66
CA VAL A 164 -8.01 -12.39 -5.03
C VAL A 164 -7.24 -12.42 -3.73
N THR A 165 -7.95 -12.57 -2.62
CA THR A 165 -7.36 -12.68 -1.28
C THR A 165 -6.43 -13.88 -1.14
N ARG A 166 -5.46 -13.82 -0.23
CA ARG A 166 -4.44 -14.87 -0.09
C ARG A 166 -4.99 -16.23 0.30
N ASN A 167 -6.09 -16.26 1.05
CA ASN A 167 -6.77 -17.49 1.48
C ASN A 167 -7.51 -18.22 0.35
N ARG A 168 -7.66 -17.61 -0.84
CA ARG A 168 -8.35 -18.21 -1.98
C ARG A 168 -7.39 -18.52 -3.14
N PRO A 169 -6.40 -19.42 -2.94
CA PRO A 169 -5.48 -19.79 -4.01
C PRO A 169 -6.21 -20.41 -5.22
N ASP A 170 -7.29 -21.16 -5.01
CA ASP A 170 -8.09 -21.78 -6.08
C ASP A 170 -8.67 -20.74 -7.06
N CYS A 171 -8.98 -19.55 -6.59
CA CYS A 171 -9.50 -18.44 -7.41
C CYS A 171 -8.42 -17.67 -8.18
N THR A 172 -7.14 -18.04 -8.07
CA THR A 172 -6.09 -17.57 -8.98
C THR A 172 -6.07 -18.33 -10.31
N GLY A 173 -7.09 -19.18 -10.54
CA GLY A 173 -7.40 -19.85 -11.79
C GLY A 173 -8.88 -19.76 -12.14
N HIS A 174 -9.21 -19.79 -13.44
CA HIS A 174 -10.58 -19.72 -13.94
C HIS A 174 -11.51 -20.78 -13.38
N LEU A 175 -11.00 -22.01 -13.13
CA LEU A 175 -11.79 -23.12 -12.58
C LEU A 175 -12.33 -22.84 -11.18
N GLY A 176 -11.54 -22.21 -10.31
CA GLY A 176 -11.96 -21.86 -8.95
C GLY A 176 -13.06 -20.82 -8.97
N VAL A 177 -12.88 -19.74 -9.73
CA VAL A 177 -13.90 -18.70 -9.92
C VAL A 177 -15.17 -19.27 -10.55
N ALA A 178 -15.03 -20.11 -11.58
CA ALA A 178 -16.17 -20.74 -12.25
C ALA A 178 -16.99 -21.62 -11.31
N ARG A 179 -16.34 -22.35 -10.40
CA ARG A 179 -17.00 -23.22 -9.39
C ARG A 179 -17.85 -22.37 -8.44
N ASP A 180 -17.29 -21.29 -7.92
CA ASP A 180 -17.98 -20.39 -7.01
C ASP A 180 -19.14 -19.68 -7.71
N VAL A 181 -18.93 -19.13 -8.90
CA VAL A 181 -19.96 -18.48 -9.71
C VAL A 181 -21.09 -19.44 -10.05
N ALA A 182 -20.76 -20.68 -10.43
CA ALA A 182 -21.77 -21.70 -10.72
C ALA A 182 -22.64 -21.99 -9.49
N ALA A 183 -22.02 -22.13 -8.33
CA ALA A 183 -22.74 -22.35 -7.06
C ALA A 183 -23.64 -21.15 -6.69
N LYS A 184 -23.13 -19.91 -6.80
CA LYS A 184 -23.86 -18.67 -6.49
C LYS A 184 -25.07 -18.49 -7.41
N LEU A 185 -24.89 -18.72 -8.71
CA LEU A 185 -25.95 -18.55 -9.71
C LEU A 185 -26.86 -19.77 -9.85
N GLY A 186 -26.66 -20.84 -9.08
CA GLY A 186 -27.43 -22.09 -9.20
C GLY A 186 -27.24 -22.79 -10.54
N LYS A 187 -26.11 -22.60 -11.20
CA LYS A 187 -25.78 -23.20 -12.50
C LYS A 187 -24.96 -24.47 -12.33
N LYS A 188 -24.91 -25.27 -13.39
CA LYS A 188 -24.02 -26.45 -13.41
C LYS A 188 -22.59 -26.05 -13.69
N PHE A 189 -21.65 -26.48 -12.83
CA PHE A 189 -20.22 -26.42 -13.08
C PHE A 189 -19.78 -27.61 -13.91
N THR A 190 -19.08 -27.37 -15.02
CA THR A 190 -18.64 -28.43 -15.94
C THR A 190 -17.20 -28.16 -16.34
N PRO A 191 -16.21 -28.67 -15.57
CA PRO A 191 -14.82 -28.50 -15.93
C PRO A 191 -14.50 -29.22 -17.25
N PRO A 192 -13.64 -28.66 -18.11
CA PRO A 192 -13.29 -29.26 -19.36
C PRO A 192 -12.59 -30.61 -19.12
N LYS A 193 -12.84 -31.55 -20.01
CA LYS A 193 -12.19 -32.85 -19.93
C LYS A 193 -10.72 -32.72 -20.28
N GLY A 194 -9.87 -33.43 -19.55
CA GLY A 194 -8.47 -33.67 -19.96
C GLY A 194 -8.41 -34.54 -21.21
N ASP A 195 -7.27 -34.54 -21.86
CA ASP A 195 -7.03 -35.41 -23.00
C ASP A 195 -6.79 -36.84 -22.56
N GLY A 196 -7.71 -37.74 -22.94
CA GLY A 196 -7.48 -39.18 -22.85
C GLY A 196 -6.67 -39.79 -24.03
N GLY A 197 -6.13 -38.94 -24.89
CA GLY A 197 -5.52 -39.20 -26.20
C GLY A 197 -4.61 -40.45 -26.35
N LYS A 198 -3.93 -40.57 -27.47
CA LYS A 198 -3.10 -41.72 -27.80
C LYS A 198 -2.00 -41.87 -26.75
N LYS A 199 -2.06 -42.97 -25.97
CA LYS A 199 -1.03 -43.33 -24.99
C LYS A 199 0.14 -43.99 -25.70
N GLY A 200 1.33 -43.41 -25.53
CA GLY A 200 2.58 -44.01 -26.00
C GLY A 200 3.05 -45.13 -25.08
N VAL A 201 4.14 -45.77 -25.51
CA VAL A 201 4.86 -46.78 -24.70
C VAL A 201 5.26 -46.14 -23.36
N PRO A 202 5.19 -46.83 -22.24
CA PRO A 202 5.65 -46.33 -20.96
C PRO A 202 7.10 -45.83 -21.00
N ARG A 203 7.31 -44.58 -20.62
CA ARG A 203 8.64 -43.94 -20.50
C ARG A 203 8.77 -43.34 -19.11
N LYS A 204 9.52 -44.02 -18.25
CA LYS A 204 9.76 -43.59 -16.88
C LYS A 204 11.07 -42.80 -16.81
N VAL A 205 11.00 -41.56 -16.41
CA VAL A 205 12.17 -40.71 -16.14
C VAL A 205 12.51 -40.80 -14.64
N PRO A 206 13.77 -41.10 -14.27
CA PRO A 206 14.14 -41.12 -12.85
C PRO A 206 13.89 -39.79 -12.18
N VAL A 207 13.24 -39.81 -11.00
CA VAL A 207 13.00 -38.62 -10.18
C VAL A 207 13.38 -38.93 -8.74
N LYS A 208 14.23 -38.09 -8.14
CA LYS A 208 14.66 -38.19 -6.75
C LYS A 208 14.33 -36.87 -6.00
N ILE A 209 13.43 -36.95 -5.07
CA ILE A 209 13.15 -35.85 -4.14
C ILE A 209 14.08 -36.01 -2.94
N ILE A 210 15.01 -35.05 -2.76
CA ILE A 210 15.96 -35.00 -1.64
C ILE A 210 15.39 -34.09 -0.56
N ALA A 211 14.83 -32.93 -0.94
CA ALA A 211 14.16 -31.96 -0.05
C ALA A 211 12.68 -32.35 0.13
N ASP A 212 12.39 -33.43 0.84
CA ASP A 212 11.08 -34.10 0.89
C ASP A 212 9.97 -33.27 1.57
N LYS A 213 10.33 -32.28 2.40
CA LYS A 213 9.39 -31.32 3.00
C LYS A 213 9.07 -30.16 2.06
N ALA A 214 10.10 -29.66 1.36
CA ALA A 214 9.96 -28.49 0.49
C ALA A 214 9.36 -28.87 -0.89
N CYS A 215 9.51 -30.12 -1.33
CA CYS A 215 8.84 -30.69 -2.49
C CYS A 215 8.16 -31.99 -2.08
N ALA A 216 6.85 -31.99 -1.95
CA ALA A 216 6.13 -33.19 -1.50
C ALA A 216 5.55 -34.03 -2.63
N ARG A 217 5.46 -33.51 -3.85
CA ARG A 217 5.07 -34.22 -5.08
C ARG A 217 5.79 -33.60 -6.28
N PHE A 218 6.35 -34.48 -7.14
CA PHE A 218 7.03 -34.05 -8.36
C PHE A 218 6.69 -35.01 -9.50
N ASN A 219 5.77 -34.60 -10.37
CA ASN A 219 5.37 -35.37 -11.53
C ASN A 219 6.20 -34.99 -12.76
N VAL A 220 6.68 -35.97 -13.49
CA VAL A 220 7.29 -35.77 -14.81
C VAL A 220 6.59 -36.67 -15.82
N THR A 221 5.99 -36.06 -16.83
CA THR A 221 5.31 -36.74 -17.94
C THR A 221 6.03 -36.44 -19.25
N VAL A 222 6.49 -37.48 -19.94
CA VAL A 222 7.14 -37.31 -21.26
C VAL A 222 6.09 -37.25 -22.35
N MET A 223 6.25 -36.26 -23.26
CA MET A 223 5.41 -36.11 -24.43
C MET A 223 6.27 -35.95 -25.68
N SER A 224 5.93 -36.65 -26.75
CA SER A 224 6.61 -36.58 -28.04
C SER A 224 5.68 -36.23 -29.19
N GLY A 225 6.24 -35.99 -30.37
CA GLY A 225 5.48 -35.54 -31.54
C GLY A 225 5.17 -34.05 -31.45
N ILE A 226 6.02 -33.28 -30.74
CA ILE A 226 5.96 -31.84 -30.62
C ILE A 226 6.48 -31.20 -31.92
N VAL A 227 5.79 -30.12 -32.31
CA VAL A 227 6.24 -29.18 -33.34
C VAL A 227 6.07 -27.81 -32.72
N VAL A 228 7.17 -27.18 -32.37
CA VAL A 228 7.15 -25.84 -31.77
C VAL A 228 6.78 -24.81 -32.84
N GLY A 229 5.90 -23.93 -32.52
CA GLY A 229 5.42 -22.87 -33.42
C GLY A 229 4.44 -21.93 -32.71
N PRO A 230 3.80 -21.02 -33.42
CA PRO A 230 2.81 -20.11 -32.84
C PRO A 230 1.60 -20.89 -32.33
N SER A 231 1.02 -20.40 -31.25
CA SER A 231 -0.26 -20.90 -30.73
C SER A 231 -1.40 -20.63 -31.69
N PRO A 232 -2.45 -21.48 -31.72
CA PRO A 232 -3.70 -21.12 -32.37
C PRO A 232 -4.23 -19.75 -31.94
N ASP A 233 -4.71 -18.93 -32.86
CA ASP A 233 -5.10 -17.54 -32.62
C ASP A 233 -6.06 -17.36 -31.41
N HIS A 234 -7.02 -18.24 -31.25
CA HIS A 234 -7.98 -18.14 -30.14
C HIS A 234 -7.33 -18.38 -28.77
N LEU A 235 -6.28 -19.22 -28.67
CA LEU A 235 -5.50 -19.46 -27.45
C LEU A 235 -4.55 -18.28 -27.19
N ALA A 236 -3.91 -17.75 -28.22
CA ALA A 236 -3.04 -16.59 -28.10
C ALA A 236 -3.85 -15.36 -27.62
N ARG A 237 -5.02 -15.11 -28.21
CA ARG A 237 -5.93 -14.04 -27.77
C ARG A 237 -6.40 -14.21 -26.34
N ARG A 238 -6.68 -15.44 -25.89
CA ARG A 238 -7.08 -15.75 -24.51
C ARG A 238 -5.96 -15.39 -23.51
N LEU A 239 -4.70 -15.69 -23.85
CA LEU A 239 -3.55 -15.28 -23.04
C LEU A 239 -3.43 -13.75 -22.96
N LEU A 240 -3.51 -13.08 -24.12
CA LEU A 240 -3.47 -11.60 -24.17
C LEU A 240 -4.56 -10.97 -23.30
N ALA A 241 -5.79 -11.45 -23.40
CA ALA A 241 -6.91 -10.97 -22.59
C ALA A 241 -6.64 -11.22 -21.09
N ALA A 242 -6.01 -12.34 -20.75
CA ALA A 242 -5.59 -12.65 -19.38
C ALA A 242 -4.31 -11.89 -18.93
N GLY A 243 -3.73 -11.04 -19.78
CA GLY A 243 -2.55 -10.22 -19.46
C GLY A 243 -1.20 -10.91 -19.67
N MET A 244 -1.17 -12.05 -20.38
CA MET A 244 0.06 -12.77 -20.68
C MET A 244 0.43 -12.71 -22.15
N ARG A 245 1.71 -12.49 -22.46
CA ARG A 245 2.23 -12.48 -23.81
C ARG A 245 2.38 -13.92 -24.34
N PRO A 246 1.80 -14.25 -25.53
CA PRO A 246 2.08 -15.52 -26.21
C PRO A 246 3.55 -15.61 -26.62
N ILE A 247 4.13 -16.79 -26.53
CA ILE A 247 5.55 -17.10 -26.85
C ILE A 247 5.61 -18.16 -27.95
N ASN A 248 5.20 -19.39 -27.62
CA ASN A 248 5.04 -20.51 -28.54
C ASN A 248 4.00 -21.47 -27.96
N ASN A 249 3.51 -22.38 -28.79
CA ASN A 249 2.41 -23.29 -28.43
C ASN A 249 2.69 -24.16 -27.19
N VAL A 250 3.93 -24.50 -26.87
CA VAL A 250 4.31 -25.31 -25.71
C VAL A 250 4.27 -24.45 -24.44
N VAL A 251 4.94 -23.31 -24.46
CA VAL A 251 4.96 -22.36 -23.31
C VAL A 251 3.56 -21.80 -23.06
N ASP A 252 2.83 -21.50 -24.11
CA ASP A 252 1.47 -20.98 -24.03
C ASP A 252 0.50 -22.02 -23.45
N ALA A 253 0.65 -23.30 -23.81
CA ALA A 253 -0.13 -24.37 -23.19
C ALA A 253 0.13 -24.47 -21.68
N SER A 254 1.40 -24.27 -21.25
CA SER A 254 1.77 -24.20 -19.84
C SER A 254 1.06 -23.05 -19.12
N ASN A 255 1.13 -21.85 -19.70
CA ASN A 255 0.50 -20.65 -19.16
C ASN A 255 -1.02 -20.76 -19.11
N LEU A 256 -1.64 -21.32 -20.15
CA LEU A 256 -3.10 -21.55 -20.19
C LEU A 256 -3.54 -22.50 -19.07
N VAL A 257 -2.82 -23.62 -18.86
CA VAL A 257 -3.13 -24.53 -17.75
C VAL A 257 -2.99 -23.86 -16.41
N MET A 258 -1.94 -23.09 -16.19
CA MET A 258 -1.74 -22.33 -14.96
C MET A 258 -2.89 -21.33 -14.69
N LEU A 259 -3.29 -20.57 -15.69
CA LEU A 259 -4.42 -19.62 -15.60
C LEU A 259 -5.78 -20.32 -15.48
N GLU A 260 -5.92 -21.53 -15.98
CA GLU A 260 -7.13 -22.33 -15.87
C GLU A 260 -7.27 -22.99 -14.51
N THR A 261 -6.22 -23.67 -14.04
CA THR A 261 -6.27 -24.64 -12.94
C THR A 261 -5.61 -24.17 -11.65
N ASN A 262 -4.94 -23.02 -11.64
CA ASN A 262 -4.03 -22.58 -10.57
C ASN A 262 -2.82 -23.51 -10.37
N GLN A 263 -2.46 -24.33 -11.37
CA GLN A 263 -1.31 -25.25 -11.28
C GLN A 263 -0.23 -24.82 -12.26
N PRO A 264 0.82 -24.12 -11.80
CA PRO A 264 1.99 -23.88 -12.64
C PRO A 264 2.66 -25.21 -13.01
N ASN A 265 3.18 -25.26 -14.21
CA ASN A 265 3.90 -26.39 -14.74
C ASN A 265 5.03 -25.90 -15.63
N HIS A 266 6.04 -26.74 -15.89
CA HIS A 266 7.16 -26.34 -16.73
C HIS A 266 7.51 -27.46 -17.73
N ALA A 267 7.67 -27.08 -18.99
CA ALA A 267 8.08 -27.99 -20.05
C ALA A 267 9.58 -27.82 -20.32
N TYR A 268 10.33 -28.86 -20.06
CA TYR A 268 11.75 -28.98 -20.41
C TYR A 268 11.93 -29.63 -21.77
N ASP A 269 12.90 -29.17 -22.55
CA ASP A 269 13.39 -29.94 -23.73
C ASP A 269 14.00 -31.22 -23.23
N ALA A 270 13.37 -32.37 -23.54
CA ALA A 270 13.78 -33.67 -23.01
C ALA A 270 15.20 -34.07 -23.45
N ALA A 271 15.68 -33.57 -24.59
CA ALA A 271 17.03 -33.84 -25.08
C ALA A 271 18.12 -33.08 -24.28
N LYS A 272 17.74 -31.99 -23.55
CA LYS A 272 18.65 -31.19 -22.76
C LYS A 272 18.69 -31.57 -21.26
N VAL A 273 17.81 -32.50 -20.83
CA VAL A 273 17.76 -32.99 -19.43
C VAL A 273 18.55 -34.28 -19.34
N ALA A 274 19.65 -34.26 -18.61
CA ALA A 274 20.50 -35.46 -18.43
C ALA A 274 19.92 -36.38 -17.33
N SER A 275 19.76 -37.65 -17.64
CA SER A 275 19.57 -38.79 -16.70
C SER A 275 18.44 -38.67 -15.66
N GLY A 276 17.48 -37.73 -15.83
CA GLY A 276 16.33 -37.58 -14.92
C GLY A 276 16.34 -36.30 -14.11
N PHE A 277 15.64 -36.29 -12.96
CA PHE A 277 15.44 -35.10 -12.14
C PHE A 277 15.82 -35.34 -10.67
N ARG A 278 16.35 -34.29 -10.04
CA ARG A 278 16.60 -34.23 -8.60
C ARG A 278 16.01 -32.91 -8.04
N VAL A 279 15.39 -33.00 -6.88
CA VAL A 279 14.88 -31.80 -6.19
C VAL A 279 15.59 -31.67 -4.85
N ARG A 280 16.39 -30.61 -4.70
CA ARG A 280 17.24 -30.37 -3.54
C ARG A 280 17.36 -28.87 -3.25
N PHE A 281 17.84 -28.54 -2.08
CA PHE A 281 18.30 -27.17 -1.81
C PHE A 281 19.63 -26.88 -2.51
N ALA A 282 19.88 -25.62 -2.81
CA ALA A 282 21.13 -25.17 -3.38
C ALA A 282 22.30 -25.34 -2.39
N THR A 283 23.51 -25.44 -2.94
CA THR A 283 24.75 -25.45 -2.17
C THR A 283 25.33 -24.05 -2.07
N THR A 284 26.18 -23.82 -1.07
CA THR A 284 26.85 -22.52 -0.88
C THR A 284 27.61 -22.08 -2.12
N GLY A 285 27.34 -20.88 -2.62
CA GLY A 285 27.99 -20.30 -3.80
C GLY A 285 27.44 -20.78 -5.15
N GLU A 286 26.41 -21.63 -5.15
CA GLU A 286 25.77 -22.10 -6.38
C GLU A 286 25.09 -20.96 -7.13
N ARG A 287 25.10 -21.03 -8.46
CA ARG A 287 24.53 -20.02 -9.35
C ARG A 287 23.73 -20.69 -10.46
N ILE A 288 22.68 -19.99 -10.92
CA ILE A 288 21.88 -20.43 -12.06
C ILE A 288 21.63 -19.24 -12.99
N VAL A 289 21.62 -19.49 -14.30
CA VAL A 289 21.12 -18.53 -15.31
C VAL A 289 19.66 -18.87 -15.55
N THR A 290 18.78 -17.96 -15.22
CA THR A 290 17.32 -18.10 -15.37
C THR A 290 16.86 -17.72 -16.78
N LEU A 291 15.61 -18.06 -17.15
CA LEU A 291 15.04 -17.82 -18.49
C LEU A 291 15.07 -16.34 -18.94
N ASP A 292 15.15 -15.40 -18.01
CA ASP A 292 15.33 -13.96 -18.29
C ASP A 292 16.80 -13.58 -18.60
N GLY A 293 17.70 -14.56 -18.72
CA GLY A 293 19.12 -14.36 -19.01
C GLY A 293 19.94 -13.87 -17.81
N THR A 294 19.34 -13.69 -16.64
CA THR A 294 20.01 -13.16 -15.44
C THR A 294 20.70 -14.28 -14.66
N THR A 295 21.97 -14.06 -14.31
CA THR A 295 22.71 -14.96 -13.41
C THR A 295 22.38 -14.65 -11.96
N ARG A 296 21.81 -15.61 -11.23
CA ARG A 296 21.38 -15.45 -9.85
C ARG A 296 22.27 -16.22 -8.89
N ALA A 297 22.71 -15.54 -7.81
CA ALA A 297 23.40 -16.18 -6.70
C ALA A 297 22.37 -16.82 -5.77
N LEU A 298 22.62 -18.07 -5.40
CA LEU A 298 21.71 -18.87 -4.59
C LEU A 298 22.23 -19.05 -3.17
N THR A 299 21.31 -19.32 -2.25
CA THR A 299 21.60 -19.66 -0.86
C THR A 299 21.11 -21.09 -0.55
N THR A 300 21.54 -21.64 0.55
CA THR A 300 21.13 -22.99 0.99
C THR A 300 19.64 -23.12 1.31
N ASP A 301 18.88 -22.03 1.30
CA ASP A 301 17.43 -22.02 1.50
C ASP A 301 16.65 -22.05 0.17
N ASP A 302 17.33 -21.91 -0.97
CA ASP A 302 16.69 -21.93 -2.28
C ASP A 302 16.49 -23.36 -2.78
N LEU A 303 15.24 -23.72 -3.07
CA LEU A 303 14.90 -25.02 -3.61
C LEU A 303 15.16 -25.06 -5.12
N LEU A 304 15.90 -26.06 -5.57
CA LEU A 304 16.28 -26.24 -6.96
C LEU A 304 15.68 -27.52 -7.55
N ILE A 305 15.38 -27.41 -8.85
CA ILE A 305 15.21 -28.55 -9.73
C ILE A 305 16.52 -28.73 -10.46
N CYS A 306 17.11 -29.90 -10.35
CA CYS A 306 18.34 -30.30 -11.01
C CYS A 306 18.08 -31.46 -11.96
N ASP A 307 18.92 -31.62 -12.98
CA ASP A 307 18.93 -32.87 -13.81
C ASP A 307 19.60 -34.05 -13.10
N GLY A 308 19.69 -35.20 -13.75
CA GLY A 308 20.30 -36.41 -13.17
C GLY A 308 21.78 -36.29 -12.85
N ASP A 309 22.47 -35.36 -13.52
CA ASP A 309 23.90 -35.06 -13.30
C ASP A 309 24.11 -33.99 -12.24
N ASP A 310 23.03 -33.61 -11.50
CA ASP A 310 22.97 -32.66 -10.42
C ASP A 310 23.17 -31.19 -10.84
N ARG A 311 23.05 -30.87 -12.13
CA ARG A 311 23.10 -29.50 -12.66
C ARG A 311 21.77 -28.83 -12.44
N ALA A 312 21.76 -27.58 -11.86
CA ALA A 312 20.57 -26.80 -11.68
C ALA A 312 19.93 -26.39 -13.01
N ILE A 313 18.65 -26.71 -13.19
CA ILE A 313 17.84 -26.45 -14.38
C ILE A 313 16.60 -25.62 -14.08
N GLY A 314 16.38 -25.25 -12.81
CA GLY A 314 15.29 -24.36 -12.40
C GLY A 314 15.33 -24.04 -10.91
N ILE A 315 14.80 -22.86 -10.56
CA ILE A 315 14.46 -22.48 -9.19
C ILE A 315 13.02 -22.93 -8.97
N ALA A 316 12.84 -23.92 -8.09
CA ALA A 316 11.57 -24.60 -7.92
C ALA A 316 10.41 -23.64 -7.59
N GLY A 317 9.37 -23.68 -8.39
CA GLY A 317 8.18 -22.83 -8.23
C GLY A 317 8.37 -21.36 -8.54
N VAL A 318 9.57 -20.92 -8.98
CA VAL A 318 9.87 -19.51 -9.27
C VAL A 318 10.15 -19.31 -10.76
N MET A 319 11.23 -19.88 -11.29
CA MET A 319 11.61 -19.69 -12.70
C MET A 319 12.51 -20.81 -13.21
N GLY A 320 12.28 -21.25 -14.44
CA GLY A 320 13.13 -22.23 -15.12
C GLY A 320 14.52 -21.68 -15.45
N GLY A 321 15.48 -22.59 -15.66
CA GLY A 321 16.82 -22.27 -16.16
C GLY A 321 16.87 -22.17 -17.67
N ALA A 322 17.71 -21.27 -18.18
CA ALA A 322 17.90 -21.08 -19.63
C ALA A 322 18.47 -22.29 -20.35
N ASN A 323 19.17 -23.19 -19.63
CA ASN A 323 19.89 -24.34 -20.21
C ASN A 323 19.00 -25.47 -20.70
N THR A 324 17.71 -25.48 -20.36
CA THR A 324 16.76 -26.55 -20.75
C THR A 324 15.51 -25.98 -21.44
N GLU A 325 15.60 -24.72 -21.90
CA GLU A 325 14.53 -24.01 -22.59
C GLU A 325 14.10 -24.71 -23.89
N ILE A 326 12.79 -24.66 -24.17
CA ILE A 326 12.18 -25.10 -25.43
C ILE A 326 12.67 -24.23 -26.58
N SER A 327 13.02 -24.87 -27.68
CA SER A 327 13.47 -24.21 -28.92
C SER A 327 12.73 -24.77 -30.14
N ASP A 328 12.88 -24.15 -31.30
CA ASP A 328 12.19 -24.51 -32.54
C ASP A 328 12.52 -25.96 -33.01
N VAL A 329 13.63 -26.51 -32.51
CA VAL A 329 14.03 -27.90 -32.83
C VAL A 329 13.55 -28.93 -31.80
N THR A 330 12.87 -28.51 -30.76
CA THR A 330 12.36 -29.41 -29.71
C THR A 330 11.24 -30.29 -30.25
N THR A 331 11.40 -31.61 -30.18
CA THR A 331 10.41 -32.61 -30.64
C THR A 331 9.83 -33.47 -29.52
N GLU A 332 10.44 -33.39 -28.32
CA GLU A 332 10.03 -34.13 -27.14
C GLU A 332 10.22 -33.26 -25.91
N ILE A 333 9.25 -33.27 -25.01
CA ILE A 333 9.29 -32.54 -23.74
C ILE A 333 9.13 -33.46 -22.54
N ALA A 334 9.76 -33.08 -21.43
CA ALA A 334 9.48 -33.57 -20.09
C ALA A 334 8.67 -32.50 -19.35
N LEU A 335 7.36 -32.74 -19.18
CA LEU A 335 6.48 -31.84 -18.48
C LEU A 335 6.56 -32.10 -16.98
N GLU A 336 7.05 -31.10 -16.24
CA GLU A 336 7.00 -31.02 -14.77
C GLU A 336 5.65 -30.49 -14.32
N THR A 337 5.07 -31.14 -13.29
CA THR A 337 3.93 -30.62 -12.56
C THR A 337 4.10 -31.01 -11.10
N ALA A 338 4.30 -30.04 -10.20
CA ALA A 338 4.77 -30.34 -8.84
C ALA A 338 3.93 -29.64 -7.77
N TRP A 339 4.13 -30.08 -6.54
CA TRP A 339 3.73 -29.36 -5.33
C TRP A 339 4.97 -28.95 -4.54
N PHE A 340 5.15 -27.67 -4.31
CA PHE A 340 6.22 -27.12 -3.50
C PHE A 340 5.65 -26.43 -2.25
N ASP A 341 6.44 -26.41 -1.16
CA ASP A 341 6.07 -25.72 0.07
C ASP A 341 5.90 -24.22 -0.19
N PRO A 342 4.72 -23.65 0.11
CA PRO A 342 4.43 -22.24 -0.14
C PRO A 342 5.41 -21.28 0.51
N THR A 343 5.86 -21.59 1.74
CA THR A 343 6.80 -20.75 2.49
C THR A 343 8.16 -20.71 1.82
N THR A 344 8.68 -21.85 1.40
CA THR A 344 9.97 -21.95 0.71
C THR A 344 9.97 -21.13 -0.58
N VAL A 345 8.92 -21.26 -1.41
CA VAL A 345 8.82 -20.51 -2.67
C VAL A 345 8.72 -19.02 -2.39
N ARG A 346 7.91 -18.60 -1.41
CA ARG A 346 7.75 -17.18 -1.03
C ARG A 346 9.07 -16.54 -0.60
N LEU A 347 9.82 -17.20 0.28
CA LEU A 347 11.09 -16.67 0.80
C LEU A 347 12.14 -16.53 -0.32
N THR A 348 12.26 -17.52 -1.19
CA THR A 348 13.14 -17.47 -2.37
C THR A 348 12.75 -16.35 -3.33
N SER A 349 11.45 -16.23 -3.65
CA SER A 349 10.92 -15.17 -4.52
C SER A 349 11.18 -13.77 -3.96
N GLN A 350 10.97 -13.56 -2.65
CA GLN A 350 11.25 -12.30 -1.97
C GLN A 350 12.75 -11.96 -1.97
N ARG A 351 13.59 -12.90 -1.56
CA ARG A 351 15.05 -12.70 -1.50
C ARG A 351 15.66 -12.35 -2.87
N LEU A 352 15.17 -12.99 -3.92
CA LEU A 352 15.63 -12.73 -5.29
C LEU A 352 14.96 -11.54 -5.95
N ALA A 353 14.00 -10.88 -5.28
CA ALA A 353 13.11 -9.86 -5.85
C ALA A 353 12.49 -10.33 -7.19
N LEU A 354 12.14 -11.62 -7.28
CA LEU A 354 11.68 -12.29 -8.48
C LEU A 354 10.26 -12.84 -8.29
N ARG A 355 9.28 -11.98 -8.51
CA ARG A 355 7.88 -12.38 -8.45
C ARG A 355 7.38 -12.75 -9.85
N THR A 356 7.06 -14.02 -10.04
CA THR A 356 6.50 -14.55 -11.28
C THR A 356 5.07 -15.01 -11.09
N GLU A 357 4.33 -15.26 -12.18
CA GLU A 357 2.98 -15.83 -12.13
C GLU A 357 2.98 -17.23 -11.46
N ALA A 358 4.06 -17.99 -11.62
CA ALA A 358 4.23 -19.28 -10.95
C ALA A 358 4.45 -19.10 -9.44
N SER A 359 5.41 -18.24 -9.04
CA SER A 359 5.70 -18.02 -7.61
C SER A 359 4.50 -17.44 -6.87
N ALA A 360 3.75 -16.52 -7.49
CA ALA A 360 2.54 -15.94 -6.92
C ALA A 360 1.42 -16.96 -6.64
N ARG A 361 1.41 -18.10 -7.35
CA ARG A 361 0.49 -19.21 -7.12
C ARG A 361 1.03 -20.20 -6.11
N PHE A 362 2.28 -20.61 -6.26
CA PHE A 362 2.89 -21.55 -5.31
C PHE A 362 2.96 -20.99 -3.89
N GLU A 363 3.29 -19.68 -3.72
CA GLU A 363 3.35 -19.02 -2.40
C GLU A 363 1.99 -18.99 -1.67
N ARG A 364 0.88 -19.11 -2.41
CA ARG A 364 -0.47 -19.19 -1.86
C ARG A 364 -0.94 -20.62 -1.64
N GLY A 365 -0.33 -21.56 -2.34
CA GLY A 365 -0.67 -22.97 -2.34
C GLY A 365 -1.38 -23.42 -3.62
N VAL A 366 -0.95 -24.55 -4.16
CA VAL A 366 -1.58 -25.23 -5.30
C VAL A 366 -2.24 -26.53 -4.84
N ASP A 367 -3.17 -27.05 -5.63
CA ASP A 367 -3.88 -28.29 -5.31
C ASP A 367 -2.92 -29.50 -5.36
N PRO A 368 -2.59 -30.16 -4.22
CA PRO A 368 -1.70 -31.32 -4.21
C PRO A 368 -2.26 -32.53 -4.97
N GLN A 369 -3.56 -32.57 -5.25
CA GLN A 369 -4.24 -33.63 -6.00
C GLN A 369 -4.53 -33.24 -7.46
N GLY A 370 -4.41 -31.96 -7.83
CA GLY A 370 -4.74 -31.43 -9.16
C GLY A 370 -3.76 -31.76 -10.28
N VAL A 371 -2.61 -32.38 -9.96
CA VAL A 371 -1.49 -32.65 -10.90
C VAL A 371 -1.93 -33.44 -12.12
N ASP A 372 -2.61 -34.56 -11.93
CA ASP A 372 -3.01 -35.45 -13.02
C ASP A 372 -3.99 -34.76 -13.99
N TYR A 373 -4.92 -33.95 -13.44
CA TYR A 373 -5.85 -33.16 -14.23
C TYR A 373 -5.11 -32.10 -15.06
N SER A 374 -4.14 -31.41 -14.45
CA SER A 374 -3.36 -30.37 -15.13
C SER A 374 -2.50 -30.92 -16.27
N VAL A 375 -1.87 -32.08 -16.09
CA VAL A 375 -1.14 -32.79 -17.16
C VAL A 375 -2.08 -33.13 -18.32
N ALA A 376 -3.26 -33.68 -18.03
CA ALA A 376 -4.23 -34.01 -19.04
C ALA A 376 -4.78 -32.78 -19.78
N ARG A 377 -4.95 -31.65 -19.09
CA ARG A 377 -5.33 -30.38 -19.70
C ARG A 377 -4.24 -29.79 -20.58
N PHE A 378 -2.97 -29.86 -20.13
CA PHE A 378 -1.83 -29.46 -20.96
C PHE A 378 -1.82 -30.23 -22.29
N ALA A 379 -1.95 -31.55 -22.25
CA ALA A 379 -2.00 -32.37 -23.46
C ALA A 379 -3.19 -32.02 -24.36
N ALA A 380 -4.36 -31.75 -23.78
CA ALA A 380 -5.56 -31.38 -24.54
C ALA A 380 -5.38 -30.03 -25.27
N ILE A 381 -4.76 -29.05 -24.60
CA ILE A 381 -4.47 -27.71 -25.17
C ILE A 381 -3.41 -27.83 -26.27
N LEU A 382 -2.28 -28.46 -25.97
CA LEU A 382 -1.17 -28.58 -26.90
C LEU A 382 -1.52 -29.40 -28.17
N ARG A 383 -2.43 -30.41 -28.07
CA ARG A 383 -2.88 -31.20 -29.20
C ARG A 383 -3.57 -30.35 -30.29
N GLN A 384 -4.11 -29.20 -29.97
CA GLN A 384 -4.74 -28.32 -30.97
C GLN A 384 -3.73 -27.80 -32.00
N SER A 385 -2.46 -27.68 -31.63
CA SER A 385 -1.36 -27.29 -32.51
C SER A 385 -0.44 -28.43 -32.85
N CYS A 386 -0.42 -29.52 -32.05
CA CYS A 386 0.40 -30.71 -32.24
C CYS A 386 -0.51 -31.95 -32.36
N PRO A 387 -1.19 -32.18 -33.51
CA PRO A 387 -2.14 -33.29 -33.63
C PRO A 387 -1.48 -34.67 -33.56
N LYS A 388 -0.17 -34.77 -33.77
CA LYS A 388 0.62 -36.02 -33.61
C LYS A 388 1.14 -36.23 -32.17
N LEU A 389 0.72 -35.40 -31.21
CA LEU A 389 1.14 -35.46 -29.82
C LEU A 389 0.88 -36.86 -29.24
N VAL A 390 1.89 -37.46 -28.64
CA VAL A 390 1.84 -38.72 -27.91
C VAL A 390 2.19 -38.45 -26.46
N VAL A 391 1.29 -38.77 -25.53
CA VAL A 391 1.56 -38.73 -24.08
C VAL A 391 2.05 -40.13 -23.68
N HIS A 392 3.29 -40.22 -23.21
CA HIS A 392 3.86 -41.52 -22.80
C HIS A 392 3.32 -41.94 -21.44
N GLY A 393 2.93 -43.21 -21.33
CA GLY A 393 2.52 -43.79 -20.06
C GLY A 393 3.69 -43.93 -19.09
N GLY A 394 3.40 -44.32 -17.84
CA GLY A 394 4.41 -44.54 -16.81
C GLY A 394 5.09 -43.28 -16.32
N ALA A 395 4.36 -42.15 -16.26
CA ALA A 395 4.86 -40.93 -15.64
C ALA A 395 5.52 -41.18 -14.27
N SER A 396 6.59 -40.47 -13.99
CA SER A 396 7.23 -40.51 -12.67
C SER A 396 6.54 -39.51 -11.77
N ASP A 397 5.90 -39.99 -10.70
CA ASP A 397 5.11 -39.15 -9.77
C ASP A 397 5.42 -39.53 -8.30
N PRO A 398 6.69 -39.39 -7.85
CA PRO A 398 7.01 -39.60 -6.44
C PRO A 398 6.28 -38.63 -5.54
N LYS A 399 5.73 -39.18 -4.45
CA LYS A 399 5.05 -38.45 -3.38
C LYS A 399 5.74 -38.74 -2.06
N THR A 400 5.92 -37.70 -1.24
CA THR A 400 6.50 -37.86 0.09
C THR A 400 5.39 -37.95 1.15
N LYS A 401 5.76 -38.32 2.36
CA LYS A 401 4.84 -38.30 3.52
C LYS A 401 4.35 -36.91 3.93
N HIS A 402 4.99 -35.85 3.43
CA HIS A 402 4.69 -34.47 3.71
C HIS A 402 3.66 -33.85 2.74
N LEU A 403 3.19 -34.62 1.74
CA LEU A 403 2.12 -34.14 0.86
C LEU A 403 0.88 -33.81 1.69
N PRO A 404 0.34 -32.57 1.58
CA PRO A 404 -0.84 -32.16 2.34
C PRO A 404 -2.02 -33.10 2.11
N LYS A 405 -2.70 -33.40 3.21
CA LYS A 405 -3.92 -34.22 3.19
C LYS A 405 -5.12 -33.29 3.39
N SER A 406 -6.22 -33.61 2.75
CA SER A 406 -7.48 -32.92 2.98
C SER A 406 -7.89 -32.98 4.45
N ALA A 407 -8.29 -31.85 5.02
CA ALA A 407 -8.80 -31.77 6.36
C ALA A 407 -10.21 -32.38 6.46
N VAL A 408 -10.54 -32.92 7.64
CA VAL A 408 -11.88 -33.39 7.97
C VAL A 408 -12.39 -32.56 9.15
N ILE A 409 -13.38 -31.72 8.90
CA ILE A 409 -13.89 -30.74 9.86
C ILE A 409 -15.28 -31.15 10.34
N SER A 410 -15.53 -31.05 11.64
CA SER A 410 -16.86 -31.25 12.20
C SER A 410 -17.63 -29.91 12.20
N LEU A 411 -18.73 -29.84 11.43
CA LEU A 411 -19.57 -28.63 11.30
C LEU A 411 -20.89 -28.83 12.02
N ARG A 412 -21.21 -27.94 12.96
CA ARG A 412 -22.50 -27.90 13.69
C ARG A 412 -23.45 -26.91 13.03
N VAL A 413 -24.63 -27.36 12.60
CA VAL A 413 -25.64 -26.46 12.00
C VAL A 413 -26.05 -25.34 12.97
N ALA A 414 -26.16 -25.65 14.27
CA ALA A 414 -26.47 -24.66 15.27
C ALA A 414 -25.36 -23.59 15.43
N GLN A 415 -24.09 -23.94 15.20
CA GLN A 415 -22.98 -22.97 15.18
C GLN A 415 -23.05 -22.05 13.97
N VAL A 416 -23.34 -22.60 12.79
CA VAL A 416 -23.60 -21.79 11.57
C VAL A 416 -24.67 -20.73 11.86
N ASN A 417 -25.83 -21.16 12.34
CA ASN A 417 -26.94 -20.27 12.64
C ASN A 417 -26.64 -19.24 13.73
N ARG A 418 -25.88 -19.65 14.78
CA ARG A 418 -25.48 -18.74 15.85
C ARG A 418 -24.55 -17.63 15.35
N VAL A 419 -23.59 -17.98 14.53
CA VAL A 419 -22.60 -17.01 14.01
C VAL A 419 -23.25 -16.08 13.00
N LEU A 420 -24.03 -16.64 12.06
CA LEU A 420 -24.62 -15.87 10.98
C LEU A 420 -25.93 -15.15 11.37
N GLY A 421 -26.53 -15.50 12.51
CA GLY A 421 -27.83 -14.98 12.91
C GLY A 421 -29.00 -15.50 12.04
N THR A 422 -28.87 -16.71 11.47
CA THR A 422 -29.79 -17.31 10.53
C THR A 422 -30.57 -18.48 11.17
N SER A 423 -31.48 -19.08 10.37
CA SER A 423 -32.25 -20.27 10.74
C SER A 423 -32.17 -21.34 9.65
N LEU A 424 -30.97 -21.52 9.06
CA LEU A 424 -30.73 -22.46 7.96
C LEU A 424 -30.93 -23.91 8.45
N GLY A 425 -31.60 -24.72 7.61
CA GLY A 425 -31.70 -26.14 7.84
C GLY A 425 -30.43 -26.91 7.51
N ALA A 426 -30.28 -28.11 8.03
CA ALA A 426 -29.13 -28.96 7.72
C ALA A 426 -28.96 -29.21 6.21
N ARG A 427 -30.05 -29.34 5.50
CA ARG A 427 -30.05 -29.55 4.04
C ARG A 427 -29.52 -28.32 3.29
N ASP A 428 -29.87 -27.12 3.74
CA ASP A 428 -29.45 -25.87 3.12
C ASP A 428 -27.92 -25.70 3.26
N VAL A 429 -27.41 -25.91 4.50
CA VAL A 429 -25.98 -25.85 4.80
C VAL A 429 -25.18 -26.87 3.96
N SER A 430 -25.63 -28.13 3.91
CA SER A 430 -24.93 -29.16 3.13
C SER A 430 -25.00 -28.89 1.62
N ALA A 431 -26.15 -28.40 1.12
CA ALA A 431 -26.33 -28.09 -0.30
C ALA A 431 -25.39 -26.98 -0.78
N VAL A 432 -25.18 -25.94 0.03
CA VAL A 432 -24.20 -24.88 -0.26
C VAL A 432 -22.81 -25.47 -0.37
N LEU A 433 -22.34 -26.16 0.66
CA LEU A 433 -20.98 -26.71 0.71
C LEU A 433 -20.73 -27.75 -0.39
N THR A 434 -21.72 -28.63 -0.68
CA THR A 434 -21.56 -29.63 -1.74
C THR A 434 -21.45 -29.00 -3.13
N ARG A 435 -22.14 -27.89 -3.40
CA ARG A 435 -22.05 -27.17 -4.70
C ARG A 435 -20.65 -26.64 -4.98
N ILE A 436 -19.89 -26.30 -3.95
CA ILE A 436 -18.52 -25.82 -4.06
C ILE A 436 -17.46 -26.91 -3.84
N GLY A 437 -17.90 -28.17 -3.75
CA GLY A 437 -17.05 -29.35 -3.78
C GLY A 437 -16.66 -29.94 -2.43
N PHE A 438 -17.24 -29.46 -1.31
CA PHE A 438 -17.07 -30.12 -0.02
C PHE A 438 -17.95 -31.37 0.09
N ASP A 439 -17.41 -32.45 0.64
CA ASP A 439 -18.18 -33.68 0.88
C ASP A 439 -18.70 -33.70 2.31
N CYS A 440 -20.01 -33.64 2.45
CA CYS A 440 -20.73 -33.47 3.72
C CYS A 440 -21.42 -34.79 4.14
N SER A 441 -20.83 -35.52 5.06
CA SER A 441 -21.41 -36.71 5.66
C SER A 441 -22.17 -36.35 6.95
N PRO A 442 -23.49 -36.66 7.05
CA PRO A 442 -24.26 -36.34 8.25
C PRO A 442 -23.67 -36.96 9.53
N LYS A 443 -23.59 -36.17 10.60
CA LYS A 443 -23.02 -36.59 11.88
C LYS A 443 -23.73 -35.90 13.04
N LYS A 444 -24.05 -36.65 14.09
CA LYS A 444 -24.48 -36.04 15.37
C LYS A 444 -23.25 -35.61 16.16
N ILE A 445 -23.13 -34.33 16.43
CA ILE A 445 -21.93 -33.77 17.07
C ILE A 445 -22.22 -33.53 18.54
N ALA A 446 -21.36 -34.08 19.43
CA ALA A 446 -21.43 -33.91 20.87
C ALA A 446 -20.99 -32.48 21.31
N VAL A 447 -21.44 -32.05 22.48
CA VAL A 447 -21.03 -30.76 23.06
C VAL A 447 -19.58 -30.84 23.53
N LYS A 448 -18.75 -29.89 23.11
CA LYS A 448 -17.46 -29.66 23.76
C LYS A 448 -17.66 -28.89 25.08
N LYS A 449 -16.94 -29.24 26.15
CA LYS A 449 -16.94 -28.48 27.40
C LYS A 449 -16.64 -27.00 27.14
N GLY A 450 -17.50 -26.10 27.60
CA GLY A 450 -17.38 -24.64 27.37
C GLY A 450 -17.99 -24.15 26.04
N SER A 451 -18.64 -25.01 25.26
CA SER A 451 -19.33 -24.60 24.02
C SER A 451 -20.64 -23.86 24.35
N LEU A 452 -20.86 -22.75 23.64
CA LEU A 452 -22.12 -21.98 23.69
C LEU A 452 -23.24 -22.64 22.86
N VAL A 453 -22.95 -23.76 22.18
CA VAL A 453 -23.88 -24.43 21.26
C VAL A 453 -24.13 -25.84 21.75
N ALA A 454 -25.43 -26.22 21.85
CA ALA A 454 -25.86 -27.54 22.28
C ALA A 454 -25.47 -28.64 21.28
N ALA A 455 -25.49 -29.91 21.74
CA ALA A 455 -25.37 -31.05 20.84
C ALA A 455 -26.51 -31.06 19.82
N GLY A 456 -26.23 -31.44 18.60
CA GLY A 456 -27.26 -31.41 17.58
C GLY A 456 -26.80 -31.98 16.22
N PRO A 457 -27.62 -31.80 15.18
CA PRO A 457 -27.28 -32.23 13.84
C PRO A 457 -26.08 -31.42 13.30
N GLY A 458 -25.24 -32.08 12.55
CA GLY A 458 -24.08 -31.50 11.89
C GLY A 458 -23.54 -32.42 10.82
N PHE A 459 -22.31 -32.15 10.41
CA PHE A 459 -21.63 -32.87 9.35
C PHE A 459 -20.18 -33.16 9.71
N SER A 460 -19.68 -34.28 9.24
CA SER A 460 -18.26 -34.50 9.01
C SER A 460 -17.98 -34.02 7.61
N VAL A 461 -17.24 -32.94 7.44
CA VAL A 461 -17.00 -32.30 6.15
C VAL A 461 -15.58 -32.61 5.68
N ASN A 462 -15.45 -33.31 4.55
CA ASN A 462 -14.16 -33.49 3.89
C ASN A 462 -13.89 -32.25 3.04
N VAL A 463 -12.81 -31.57 3.36
CA VAL A 463 -12.38 -30.35 2.64
C VAL A 463 -11.73 -30.76 1.32
N PRO A 464 -12.09 -30.14 0.18
CA PRO A 464 -11.44 -30.43 -1.09
C PRO A 464 -9.97 -30.00 -1.09
N SER A 465 -9.11 -30.70 -1.81
CA SER A 465 -7.67 -30.48 -1.78
C SER A 465 -7.20 -29.12 -2.30
N TRP A 466 -8.03 -28.45 -3.09
CA TRP A 466 -7.78 -27.06 -3.57
C TRP A 466 -8.14 -25.96 -2.58
N ARG A 467 -8.66 -26.31 -1.37
CA ARG A 467 -9.02 -25.37 -0.28
C ARG A 467 -8.13 -25.59 0.94
N PRO A 468 -6.83 -25.29 0.84
CA PRO A 468 -5.90 -25.43 1.97
C PRO A 468 -6.17 -24.44 3.11
N ASP A 469 -6.94 -23.40 2.85
CA ASP A 469 -7.37 -22.35 3.78
C ASP A 469 -8.41 -22.84 4.80
N CYS A 470 -9.22 -23.82 4.44
CA CYS A 470 -10.27 -24.34 5.32
C CYS A 470 -9.69 -25.38 6.29
N THR A 471 -9.46 -24.96 7.52
CA THR A 471 -8.86 -25.81 8.59
C THR A 471 -9.76 -25.94 9.81
N ASP A 472 -10.66 -25.01 10.02
CA ASP A 472 -11.52 -24.93 11.20
C ASP A 472 -13.02 -24.82 10.85
N GLU A 473 -13.87 -25.06 11.86
CA GLU A 473 -15.33 -24.96 11.73
C GLU A 473 -15.79 -23.58 11.23
N ILE A 474 -15.08 -22.53 11.63
CA ILE A 474 -15.42 -21.15 11.26
C ILE A 474 -15.21 -20.88 9.77
N ASP A 475 -14.21 -21.52 9.14
CA ASP A 475 -13.95 -21.38 7.72
C ASP A 475 -15.13 -21.94 6.89
N LEU A 476 -15.72 -23.06 7.38
CA LEU A 476 -16.94 -23.60 6.76
C LEU A 476 -18.17 -22.72 6.97
N VAL A 477 -18.25 -22.02 8.12
CA VAL A 477 -19.29 -21.02 8.38
C VAL A 477 -19.15 -19.85 7.42
N GLU A 478 -17.94 -19.40 7.13
CA GLU A 478 -17.66 -18.35 6.12
C GLU A 478 -18.12 -18.81 4.72
N GLU A 479 -17.80 -20.02 4.32
CA GLU A 479 -18.24 -20.57 3.03
C GLU A 479 -19.77 -20.55 2.90
N VAL A 480 -20.48 -20.93 3.95
CA VAL A 480 -21.95 -20.83 3.96
C VAL A 480 -22.40 -19.38 3.86
N ALA A 481 -21.78 -18.45 4.60
CA ALA A 481 -22.13 -17.03 4.57
C ALA A 481 -21.97 -16.40 3.18
N ARG A 482 -20.82 -16.65 2.52
CA ARG A 482 -20.52 -16.12 1.17
C ARG A 482 -21.57 -16.53 0.13
N HIS A 483 -21.99 -17.79 0.17
CA HIS A 483 -22.94 -18.34 -0.80
C HIS A 483 -24.40 -18.04 -0.47
N VAL A 484 -24.77 -17.96 0.80
CA VAL A 484 -26.08 -17.45 1.24
C VAL A 484 -26.22 -15.98 0.88
N GLY A 485 -25.12 -15.22 1.02
CA GLY A 485 -25.01 -13.81 0.71
C GLY A 485 -25.07 -12.94 1.95
N TYR A 486 -24.03 -12.14 2.15
CA TYR A 486 -23.93 -11.23 3.30
C TYR A 486 -25.07 -10.21 3.34
N GLU A 487 -25.60 -9.85 2.18
CA GLU A 487 -26.76 -8.96 2.03
C GLU A 487 -28.05 -9.50 2.67
N THR A 488 -28.16 -10.84 2.79
CA THR A 488 -29.32 -11.49 3.41
C THR A 488 -29.20 -11.63 4.93
N LEU A 489 -27.99 -11.41 5.48
CA LEU A 489 -27.76 -11.48 6.91
C LEU A 489 -28.31 -10.24 7.62
N GLY A 490 -28.98 -10.45 8.76
CA GLY A 490 -29.58 -9.36 9.52
C GLY A 490 -28.54 -8.38 10.05
N LYS A 491 -28.85 -7.10 10.00
CA LYS A 491 -28.03 -6.06 10.63
C LYS A 491 -28.47 -5.88 12.10
N ARG A 492 -27.54 -6.01 13.02
CA ARG A 492 -27.77 -5.69 14.43
C ARG A 492 -26.80 -4.59 14.85
N VAL A 493 -27.34 -3.53 15.42
CA VAL A 493 -26.53 -2.54 16.15
C VAL A 493 -26.25 -3.11 17.52
N SER A 494 -24.98 -3.21 17.89
CA SER A 494 -24.58 -3.62 19.22
C SER A 494 -25.16 -2.62 20.25
N GLN A 495 -26.00 -3.10 21.15
CA GLN A 495 -26.46 -2.31 22.29
C GLN A 495 -25.42 -2.41 23.38
N SER A 496 -24.53 -1.43 23.44
CA SER A 496 -23.62 -1.29 24.57
C SER A 496 -24.36 -0.62 25.74
N THR A 497 -24.25 -1.19 26.94
CA THR A 497 -24.70 -0.53 28.18
C THR A 497 -23.79 0.60 28.59
N GLN A 498 -22.60 0.68 27.98
CA GLN A 498 -21.68 1.77 28.20
C GLN A 498 -21.80 2.79 27.07
N PRO A 499 -22.21 4.03 27.34
CA PRO A 499 -22.19 5.09 26.35
C PRO A 499 -20.75 5.32 25.88
N GLY A 500 -20.58 5.49 24.59
CA GLY A 500 -19.30 5.93 24.03
C GLY A 500 -18.92 7.29 24.59
N GLY A 501 -17.65 7.51 24.87
CA GLY A 501 -17.16 8.79 25.35
C GLY A 501 -15.66 8.92 25.16
N LEU A 502 -15.17 10.16 25.23
CA LEU A 502 -13.74 10.42 25.19
C LEU A 502 -13.13 10.13 26.56
N SER A 503 -11.95 9.51 26.56
CA SER A 503 -11.14 9.40 27.77
C SER A 503 -10.74 10.79 28.28
N PRO A 504 -10.40 10.94 29.57
CA PRO A 504 -9.92 12.21 30.11
C PRO A 504 -8.71 12.78 29.35
N LEU A 505 -7.81 11.91 28.87
CA LEU A 505 -6.67 12.32 28.06
C LEU A 505 -7.11 12.88 26.70
N GLN A 506 -8.04 12.20 26.01
CA GLN A 506 -8.58 12.66 24.74
C GLN A 506 -9.33 14.00 24.89
N GLN A 507 -10.08 14.18 25.97
CA GLN A 507 -10.75 15.46 26.26
C GLN A 507 -9.74 16.60 26.44
N ARG A 508 -8.69 16.35 27.24
CA ARG A 508 -7.62 17.32 27.46
C ARG A 508 -6.85 17.65 26.19
N ARG A 509 -6.56 16.62 25.38
CA ARG A 509 -5.89 16.81 24.08
C ARG A 509 -6.72 17.69 23.14
N ARG A 510 -8.04 17.48 23.09
CA ARG A 510 -8.95 18.37 22.33
C ARG A 510 -8.97 19.78 22.89
N ALA A 511 -9.09 19.92 24.22
CA ALA A 511 -9.07 21.24 24.87
C ALA A 511 -7.75 22.00 24.59
N LEU A 512 -6.62 21.32 24.56
CA LEU A 512 -5.33 21.93 24.18
C LEU A 512 -5.34 22.42 22.73
N ARG A 513 -5.84 21.58 21.80
CA ARG A 513 -5.99 21.98 20.40
C ARG A 513 -6.91 23.18 20.25
N ASP A 514 -8.07 23.17 20.89
CA ASP A 514 -9.04 24.26 20.82
C ASP A 514 -8.47 25.57 21.40
N LEU A 515 -7.69 25.46 22.49
CA LEU A 515 -6.99 26.61 23.06
C LEU A 515 -5.96 27.18 22.07
N VAL A 516 -5.15 26.35 21.42
CA VAL A 516 -4.14 26.82 20.47
C VAL A 516 -4.79 27.42 19.21
N LEU A 517 -5.88 26.83 18.74
CA LEU A 517 -6.69 27.44 17.66
C LEU A 517 -7.20 28.83 18.05
N SER A 518 -7.55 29.07 19.32
CA SER A 518 -7.99 30.39 19.79
C SER A 518 -6.88 31.44 19.78
N PHE A 519 -5.61 31.05 19.68
CA PHE A 519 -4.48 31.96 19.47
C PHE A 519 -4.38 32.46 18.02
N GLY A 520 -5.23 31.96 17.12
CA GLY A 520 -5.19 32.28 15.70
C GLY A 520 -4.19 31.41 14.91
N ALA A 521 -3.68 30.34 15.51
CA ALA A 521 -2.78 29.43 14.84
C ALA A 521 -3.54 28.35 14.06
N SER A 522 -3.06 27.98 12.88
CA SER A 522 -3.58 26.88 12.05
C SER A 522 -2.80 25.60 12.33
N GLU A 523 -3.50 24.46 12.39
CA GLU A 523 -2.83 23.16 12.58
C GLU A 523 -2.11 22.73 11.31
N ALA A 524 -0.84 22.35 11.44
CA ALA A 524 -0.03 21.77 10.40
C ALA A 524 0.28 20.32 10.76
N MET A 525 0.44 19.46 9.75
CA MET A 525 0.84 18.05 9.93
C MET A 525 1.97 17.69 8.96
N PRO A 526 3.19 18.21 9.20
CA PRO A 526 4.36 17.83 8.41
C PRO A 526 4.68 16.33 8.51
N ASN A 527 5.35 15.82 7.48
CA ASN A 527 5.84 14.44 7.48
C ASN A 527 6.75 14.20 8.71
N PRO A 528 6.56 13.09 9.46
CA PRO A 528 7.41 12.77 10.60
C PRO A 528 8.81 12.28 10.22
N PHE A 529 9.06 12.01 8.94
CA PHE A 529 10.36 11.61 8.43
C PHE A 529 11.14 12.84 7.94
N LEU A 530 12.44 12.84 8.25
CA LEU A 530 13.35 13.93 7.97
C LEU A 530 14.51 13.46 7.09
N ALA A 531 15.15 14.41 6.41
CA ALA A 531 16.40 14.18 5.73
C ALA A 531 17.58 14.21 6.73
N PRO A 532 18.69 13.53 6.40
CA PRO A 532 19.96 13.74 7.09
C PRO A 532 20.33 15.23 7.14
N GLY A 533 20.65 15.75 8.33
CA GLY A 533 21.00 17.15 8.55
C GLY A 533 19.82 18.10 8.88
N ASP A 534 18.58 17.65 8.81
CA ASP A 534 17.44 18.52 9.14
C ASP A 534 17.37 18.90 10.63
N HIS A 535 17.79 18.01 11.51
CA HIS A 535 17.88 18.34 12.94
C HIS A 535 18.90 19.44 13.20
N GLU A 536 20.06 19.34 12.58
CA GLU A 536 21.14 20.32 12.67
C GLU A 536 20.71 21.67 12.14
N LYS A 537 20.08 21.70 10.95
CA LYS A 537 19.55 22.95 10.36
C LYS A 537 18.53 23.62 11.26
N ALA A 538 17.70 22.83 11.95
CA ALA A 538 16.70 23.33 12.88
C ALA A 538 17.25 23.66 14.27
N GLY A 539 18.54 23.48 14.53
CA GLY A 539 19.16 23.69 15.83
C GLY A 539 18.63 22.78 16.93
N VAL A 540 18.30 21.52 16.58
CA VAL A 540 17.77 20.53 17.53
C VAL A 540 18.88 19.67 18.12
N VAL A 541 20.08 19.74 17.58
CA VAL A 541 21.23 18.94 17.98
C VAL A 541 21.77 19.40 19.33
N THR A 542 21.63 18.54 20.34
CA THR A 542 22.39 18.66 21.59
C THR A 542 23.68 17.82 21.54
N SER A 543 24.66 18.11 22.40
CA SER A 543 25.83 17.24 22.57
C SER A 543 25.43 15.78 22.93
N GLU A 544 24.24 15.57 23.44
CA GLU A 544 23.62 14.26 23.76
C GLU A 544 22.84 13.67 22.57
N ASN A 545 22.39 14.50 21.63
CA ASN A 545 21.57 14.14 20.46
C ASN A 545 22.31 14.47 19.15
N ARG A 546 23.56 14.05 19.00
CA ARG A 546 24.20 14.11 17.68
C ARG A 546 23.38 13.32 16.69
N SER A 547 23.28 13.77 15.45
CA SER A 547 22.54 13.14 14.34
C SER A 547 22.75 11.62 14.17
N GLY A 548 23.78 11.05 14.80
CA GLY A 548 24.02 9.61 14.81
C GLY A 548 23.16 8.80 15.80
N ASN A 549 22.28 9.42 16.58
CA ASN A 549 21.43 8.71 17.55
C ASN A 549 19.93 8.76 17.20
N ALA A 550 19.52 9.48 16.17
CA ALA A 550 18.14 9.43 15.68
C ALA A 550 17.88 8.09 14.98
N LEU A 551 16.67 7.58 15.07
CA LEU A 551 16.28 6.34 14.40
C LEU A 551 16.27 6.54 12.88
N GLU A 552 17.02 5.72 12.18
CA GLU A 552 17.02 5.63 10.73
C GLU A 552 16.12 4.47 10.26
N LEU A 553 15.40 4.69 9.17
CA LEU A 553 14.64 3.63 8.51
C LEU A 553 15.61 2.72 7.74
N GLU A 554 15.45 1.41 7.89
CA GLU A 554 16.26 0.42 7.16
C GLU A 554 16.04 0.48 5.65
N ASN A 555 14.81 0.81 5.22
CA ASN A 555 14.38 0.82 3.82
C ASN A 555 13.52 2.04 3.49
N PRO A 556 14.05 3.28 3.57
CA PRO A 556 13.30 4.48 3.25
C PRO A 556 12.89 4.52 1.78
N LEU A 557 11.75 5.13 1.48
CA LEU A 557 11.30 5.33 0.09
C LEU A 557 12.23 6.29 -0.67
N VAL A 558 12.68 7.35 0.01
CA VAL A 558 13.64 8.34 -0.50
C VAL A 558 14.59 8.73 0.64
N ALA A 559 15.82 9.12 0.29
CA ALA A 559 16.85 9.47 1.28
C ALA A 559 16.47 10.69 2.13
N GLU A 560 15.68 11.61 1.58
CA GLU A 560 15.16 12.81 2.24
C GLU A 560 14.10 12.52 3.31
N GLU A 561 13.65 11.28 3.43
CA GLU A 561 12.65 10.82 4.40
C GLU A 561 13.13 9.56 5.13
N SER A 562 14.40 9.57 5.58
CA SER A 562 15.04 8.40 6.16
C SER A 562 15.19 8.42 7.68
N ILE A 563 14.94 9.55 8.35
CA ILE A 563 15.17 9.73 9.78
C ILE A 563 13.88 10.08 10.50
N LEU A 564 13.57 9.42 11.61
CA LEU A 564 12.45 9.78 12.46
C LEU A 564 12.76 11.07 13.27
N ARG A 565 11.82 11.98 13.31
CA ARG A 565 11.95 13.26 14.02
C ARG A 565 12.04 13.09 15.53
N THR A 566 12.99 13.79 16.14
CA THR A 566 13.13 13.89 17.62
C THR A 566 12.50 15.17 18.18
N SER A 567 12.09 16.10 17.31
CA SER A 567 11.37 17.35 17.60
C SER A 567 10.46 17.68 16.43
N LEU A 568 9.38 18.44 16.69
CA LEU A 568 8.50 18.97 15.65
C LEU A 568 9.10 20.15 14.89
N ARG A 569 10.13 20.80 15.45
CA ARG A 569 10.73 22.03 14.90
C ARG A 569 11.18 21.94 13.45
N PRO A 570 11.89 20.88 13.00
CA PRO A 570 12.34 20.80 11.60
C PRO A 570 11.18 20.82 10.60
N GLY A 571 10.15 20.01 10.85
CA GLY A 571 8.95 19.97 10.01
C GLY A 571 8.19 21.29 9.99
N MET A 572 8.04 21.91 11.17
CA MET A 572 7.36 23.19 11.31
C MET A 572 8.11 24.34 10.62
N LEU A 573 9.44 24.37 10.68
CA LEU A 573 10.25 25.35 9.95
C LEU A 573 10.13 25.20 8.43
N LYS A 574 10.11 23.96 7.94
CA LYS A 574 9.84 23.66 6.51
C LYS A 574 8.45 24.17 6.10
N ALA A 575 7.43 23.97 6.95
CA ALA A 575 6.08 24.45 6.70
C ALA A 575 6.00 26.00 6.69
N VAL A 576 6.69 26.66 7.62
CA VAL A 576 6.80 28.13 7.63
C VAL A 576 7.50 28.65 6.37
N ALA A 577 8.66 28.07 6.01
CA ALA A 577 9.40 28.45 4.81
C ALA A 577 8.57 28.25 3.53
N PHE A 578 7.85 27.14 3.43
CA PHE A 578 6.94 26.87 2.30
C PHE A 578 5.85 27.94 2.17
N ASN A 579 5.19 28.30 3.27
CA ASN A 579 4.15 29.32 3.25
C ASN A 579 4.69 30.71 2.89
N LEU A 580 5.88 31.08 3.41
CA LEU A 580 6.55 32.33 3.05
C LEU A 580 6.90 32.38 1.55
N ALA A 581 7.44 31.29 1.00
CA ALA A 581 7.74 31.18 -0.42
C ALA A 581 6.49 31.34 -1.31
N HIS A 582 5.32 30.96 -0.79
CA HIS A 582 4.02 31.13 -1.45
C HIS A 582 3.31 32.45 -1.10
N ARG A 583 4.03 33.39 -0.43
CA ARG A 583 3.54 34.73 -0.09
C ARG A 583 2.30 34.70 0.81
N ALA A 584 2.20 33.72 1.70
CA ALA A 584 1.14 33.72 2.70
C ALA A 584 1.40 34.83 3.74
N ASP A 585 0.34 35.52 4.13
CA ASP A 585 0.37 36.56 5.18
C ASP A 585 0.00 35.96 6.54
N ASN A 586 0.44 36.59 7.63
CA ASN A 586 0.04 36.23 9.00
C ASN A 586 0.25 34.73 9.34
N ILE A 587 1.42 34.19 9.04
CA ILE A 587 1.72 32.79 9.28
C ILE A 587 1.82 32.53 10.78
N SER A 588 0.86 31.77 11.31
CA SER A 588 0.85 31.22 12.65
C SER A 588 0.43 29.74 12.54
N LEU A 589 1.34 28.84 12.83
CA LEU A 589 1.14 27.40 12.68
C LEU A 589 1.39 26.68 14.00
N PHE A 590 0.70 25.57 14.22
CA PHE A 590 1.03 24.65 15.29
C PHE A 590 0.92 23.19 14.84
N GLU A 591 1.65 22.33 15.52
CA GLU A 591 1.51 20.88 15.42
C GLU A 591 1.43 20.27 16.81
N LEU A 592 0.52 19.32 16.99
CA LEU A 592 0.44 18.43 18.14
C LEU A 592 0.69 16.99 17.63
N GLY A 593 1.93 16.53 17.71
CA GLY A 593 2.38 15.29 17.08
C GLY A 593 3.38 14.52 17.91
N HIS A 594 3.63 13.27 17.52
CA HIS A 594 4.62 12.41 18.16
C HIS A 594 6.04 12.74 17.70
N VAL A 595 6.97 12.65 18.64
CA VAL A 595 8.42 12.71 18.43
C VAL A 595 9.06 11.46 19.03
N TYR A 596 10.25 11.12 18.52
CA TYR A 596 10.92 9.84 18.77
C TYR A 596 12.36 10.05 19.24
N PRO A 597 12.61 10.78 20.35
CA PRO A 597 13.98 10.94 20.86
C PRO A 597 14.57 9.59 21.27
N PRO A 598 15.89 9.43 21.12
CA PRO A 598 16.59 8.22 21.53
C PRO A 598 16.39 7.92 23.01
N SER A 599 16.34 6.64 23.35
CA SER A 599 16.25 6.16 24.72
C SER A 599 17.40 5.18 25.02
N SER A 600 17.52 4.76 26.25
CA SER A 600 18.47 3.70 26.67
C SER A 600 17.99 2.29 26.32
N THR A 601 16.79 2.15 25.75
CA THR A 601 16.18 0.88 25.28
C THR A 601 16.20 0.80 23.75
N GLU A 602 15.83 -0.37 23.19
CA GLU A 602 15.68 -0.55 21.72
C GLU A 602 14.62 0.35 21.12
N LEU A 603 13.58 0.71 21.88
CA LEU A 603 12.51 1.59 21.42
C LEU A 603 12.80 3.03 21.86
N PRO A 604 12.45 4.03 21.02
CA PRO A 604 12.60 5.45 21.36
C PRO A 604 11.68 5.85 22.52
N ASP A 605 11.98 6.98 23.16
CA ASP A 605 11.09 7.63 24.12
C ASP A 605 9.98 8.38 23.38
N GLU A 606 9.01 7.63 22.85
CA GLU A 606 7.92 8.21 22.07
C GLU A 606 6.96 9.01 22.97
N HIS A 607 6.77 10.29 22.64
CA HIS A 607 5.80 11.13 23.33
C HIS A 607 5.20 12.20 22.41
N GLU A 608 4.05 12.75 22.81
CA GLU A 608 3.45 13.90 22.12
C GLU A 608 4.17 15.21 22.48
N GLN A 609 4.46 16.01 21.48
CA GLN A 609 4.98 17.35 21.59
C GLN A 609 3.98 18.34 20.97
N LEU A 610 3.88 19.53 21.53
CA LEU A 610 3.23 20.70 20.92
C LEU A 610 4.31 21.66 20.45
N CYS A 611 4.24 22.08 19.21
CA CYS A 611 5.04 23.17 18.67
C CYS A 611 4.13 24.25 18.07
N ILE A 612 4.31 25.50 18.49
CA ILE A 612 3.60 26.67 17.92
C ILE A 612 4.64 27.64 17.38
N MET A 613 4.45 28.11 16.16
CA MET A 613 5.30 29.11 15.52
C MET A 613 4.48 30.23 14.92
N ALA A 614 4.92 31.46 15.09
CA ALA A 614 4.35 32.61 14.39
C ALA A 614 5.44 33.54 13.84
N VAL A 615 5.24 33.98 12.60
CA VAL A 615 6.18 34.82 11.84
C VAL A 615 5.89 36.30 12.11
N GLY A 616 6.95 37.11 12.16
CA GLY A 616 6.87 38.56 12.29
C GLY A 616 6.62 39.07 13.71
N VAL A 617 6.52 38.20 14.70
CA VAL A 617 6.24 38.53 16.11
C VAL A 617 7.45 38.26 17.02
N ASP A 618 7.48 38.84 18.20
CA ASP A 618 8.59 38.66 19.14
C ASP A 618 8.30 37.59 20.20
N ALA A 619 9.30 37.32 21.06
CA ALA A 619 9.26 36.32 22.11
C ALA A 619 8.09 36.47 23.10
N SER A 620 7.54 37.70 23.30
CA SER A 620 6.48 37.92 24.28
C SER A 620 5.20 37.18 23.89
N VAL A 621 4.93 37.05 22.60
CA VAL A 621 3.76 36.32 22.09
C VAL A 621 3.85 34.83 22.47
N ALA A 622 5.02 34.21 22.33
CA ALA A 622 5.21 32.81 22.73
C ALA A 622 5.07 32.62 24.27
N VAL A 623 5.53 33.60 25.05
CA VAL A 623 5.37 33.60 26.51
C VAL A 623 3.89 33.76 26.90
N ASP A 624 3.14 34.53 26.15
CA ASP A 624 1.69 34.70 26.39
C ASP A 624 0.94 33.41 26.06
N TRP A 625 1.26 32.71 24.99
CA TRP A 625 0.71 31.38 24.71
C TRP A 625 0.97 30.41 25.87
N TRP A 626 2.22 30.36 26.34
CA TRP A 626 2.57 29.55 27.49
C TRP A 626 1.77 29.90 28.72
N SER A 627 1.62 31.22 29.03
CA SER A 627 0.89 31.69 30.19
C SER A 627 -0.59 31.27 30.15
N GLN A 628 -1.22 31.33 28.98
CA GLN A 628 -2.60 30.90 28.77
C GLN A 628 -2.74 29.35 28.91
N ILE A 629 -1.78 28.59 28.36
CA ILE A 629 -1.75 27.12 28.52
C ILE A 629 -1.63 26.74 30.00
N VAL A 630 -0.74 27.41 30.74
CA VAL A 630 -0.58 27.23 32.20
C VAL A 630 -1.86 27.55 32.95
N ALA A 631 -2.54 28.63 32.57
CA ALA A 631 -3.79 29.03 33.22
C ALA A 631 -4.90 27.99 33.08
N VAL A 632 -4.98 27.34 31.90
CA VAL A 632 -6.01 26.32 31.59
C VAL A 632 -5.64 24.96 32.15
N PHE A 633 -4.39 24.51 31.98
CA PHE A 633 -3.95 23.14 32.33
C PHE A 633 -3.30 23.05 33.73
N GLY A 634 -3.00 24.16 34.37
CA GLY A 634 -2.50 24.20 35.76
C GLY A 634 -1.06 23.71 35.92
N VAL A 635 -0.30 23.59 34.84
CA VAL A 635 1.08 23.07 34.88
C VAL A 635 2.04 24.18 35.32
N GLY A 636 2.60 24.02 36.50
CA GLY A 636 3.59 24.95 37.03
C GLY A 636 4.99 24.66 36.54
N ALA A 637 5.41 25.29 35.42
CA ALA A 637 6.80 25.31 35.03
C ALA A 637 7.34 26.77 35.11
N GLN A 638 8.58 26.92 35.54
CA GLN A 638 9.27 28.20 35.65
C GLN A 638 10.05 28.48 34.35
N LEU A 639 10.06 29.77 33.94
CA LEU A 639 10.93 30.23 32.87
C LEU A 639 12.34 30.38 33.42
N ASP A 640 13.30 29.66 32.83
CA ASP A 640 14.73 29.75 33.17
C ASP A 640 15.50 30.35 31.99
N GLN A 641 15.84 31.63 32.10
CA GLN A 641 16.67 32.36 31.09
C GLN A 641 18.13 32.06 31.21
N SER A 642 18.60 31.44 32.28
CA SER A 642 20.01 31.07 32.44
C SER A 642 20.42 29.88 31.56
N ARG A 643 19.43 29.11 31.09
CA ARG A 643 19.58 27.96 30.19
C ARG A 643 18.97 28.30 28.84
N VAL A 644 19.80 28.75 27.91
CA VAL A 644 19.37 29.02 26.54
C VAL A 644 19.17 27.70 25.79
N PRO A 645 17.99 27.44 25.23
CA PRO A 645 17.77 26.24 24.42
C PRO A 645 18.50 26.34 23.08
N GLU A 646 19.02 25.22 22.61
CA GLU A 646 19.65 25.18 21.29
C GLU A 646 18.66 25.56 20.17
N GLY A 647 19.14 26.29 19.19
CA GLY A 647 18.32 26.76 18.07
C GLY A 647 17.43 27.98 18.42
N TYR A 648 17.47 28.49 19.67
CA TYR A 648 16.76 29.69 20.09
C TYR A 648 17.70 30.89 20.25
N HIS A 649 17.14 32.07 20.18
CA HIS A 649 17.88 33.31 20.34
C HIS A 649 18.43 33.42 21.77
N SER A 650 19.74 33.79 21.88
CA SER A 650 20.52 33.77 23.13
C SER A 650 19.93 34.59 24.29
N THR A 651 19.20 35.65 24.02
CA THR A 651 18.62 36.53 25.06
C THR A 651 17.10 36.66 25.04
N ARG A 652 16.45 36.14 24.00
CA ARG A 652 14.99 36.23 23.83
C ARG A 652 14.35 34.86 23.87
N SER A 653 14.84 34.03 24.77
CA SER A 653 14.31 32.70 24.98
C SER A 653 14.47 32.25 26.42
N ALA A 654 13.76 31.18 26.78
CA ALA A 654 13.85 30.54 28.06
C ALA A 654 13.55 29.04 27.95
N THR A 655 14.16 28.26 28.85
CA THR A 655 13.78 26.88 29.10
C THR A 655 12.61 26.84 30.09
N LEU A 656 11.60 26.03 29.81
CA LEU A 656 10.47 25.77 30.70
C LEU A 656 10.81 24.56 31.55
N SER A 657 11.02 24.79 32.87
CA SER A 657 11.49 23.74 33.79
C SER A 657 10.56 23.56 34.97
N ARG A 658 10.31 22.32 35.34
CA ARG A 658 9.60 21.92 36.55
C ARG A 658 10.58 21.20 37.48
N GLY A 659 11.15 21.95 38.42
CA GLY A 659 12.27 21.44 39.18
C GLY A 659 13.47 21.16 38.28
N LYS A 660 13.93 19.92 38.21
CA LYS A 660 15.00 19.50 37.29
C LYS A 660 14.51 19.06 35.92
N GLN A 661 13.21 18.83 35.73
CA GLN A 661 12.64 18.36 34.49
C GLN A 661 12.38 19.49 33.51
N VAL A 662 12.91 19.38 32.32
CA VAL A 662 12.59 20.26 31.20
C VAL A 662 11.24 19.85 30.65
N VAL A 663 10.31 20.81 30.56
CA VAL A 663 8.96 20.62 30.01
C VAL A 663 8.88 21.15 28.58
N GLY A 664 9.72 22.13 28.24
CA GLY A 664 9.72 22.74 26.91
C GLY A 664 10.63 23.94 26.78
N TYR A 665 10.40 24.66 25.72
CA TYR A 665 11.18 25.83 25.32
C TYR A 665 10.28 26.93 24.79
N VAL A 666 10.62 28.19 25.03
CA VAL A 666 9.83 29.34 24.62
C VAL A 666 10.71 30.52 24.21
N GLY A 667 10.37 31.24 23.18
CA GLY A 667 11.07 32.45 22.75
C GLY A 667 11.12 32.63 21.24
N GLU A 668 12.12 33.39 20.77
CA GLU A 668 12.41 33.50 19.34
C GLU A 668 13.44 32.46 18.91
N LEU A 669 13.33 31.98 17.69
CA LEU A 669 14.34 31.12 17.08
C LEU A 669 15.61 31.91 16.70
N ASP A 670 16.74 31.23 16.70
CA ASP A 670 18.04 31.81 16.34
C ASP A 670 18.07 32.22 14.85
N ARG A 671 18.72 33.33 14.55
CA ARG A 671 18.86 33.84 13.17
C ARG A 671 19.57 32.86 12.23
N LEU A 672 20.53 32.09 12.72
CA LEU A 672 21.23 31.12 11.91
C LEU A 672 20.31 29.96 11.52
N VAL A 673 19.44 29.52 12.44
CA VAL A 673 18.42 28.51 12.18
C VAL A 673 17.44 29.02 11.14
N LEU A 674 16.96 30.27 11.28
CA LEU A 674 16.03 30.89 10.33
C LEU A 674 16.67 31.04 8.94
N ALA A 675 17.90 31.53 8.88
CA ALA A 675 18.64 31.68 7.63
C ALA A 675 18.89 30.33 6.91
N ALA A 676 19.12 29.25 7.65
CA ALA A 676 19.28 27.91 7.09
C ALA A 676 17.97 27.37 6.43
N HIS A 677 16.83 28.01 6.72
CA HIS A 677 15.53 27.70 6.14
C HIS A 677 15.01 28.81 5.21
N ASP A 678 15.85 29.76 4.79
CA ASP A 678 15.51 30.91 3.95
C ASP A 678 14.40 31.82 4.57
N ILE A 679 14.35 31.91 5.90
CA ILE A 679 13.43 32.72 6.65
C ILE A 679 14.16 34.00 7.11
N SER A 680 13.72 35.16 6.66
CA SER A 680 14.29 36.47 6.97
C SER A 680 13.66 37.13 8.20
N GLU A 681 12.40 36.78 8.48
CA GLU A 681 11.60 37.36 9.55
C GLU A 681 11.91 36.69 10.90
N ARG A 682 11.53 37.37 11.98
CA ARG A 682 11.52 36.71 13.30
C ARG A 682 10.46 35.66 13.37
N VAL A 683 10.74 34.60 14.11
CA VAL A 683 9.77 33.55 14.41
C VAL A 683 9.73 33.32 15.92
N ALA A 684 8.58 33.62 16.52
CA ALA A 684 8.30 33.21 17.90
C ALA A 684 7.94 31.72 17.92
N CYS A 685 8.48 30.98 18.87
CA CYS A 685 8.32 29.53 18.98
C CYS A 685 8.05 29.11 20.42
N LEU A 686 7.09 28.20 20.58
CA LEU A 686 6.83 27.46 21.82
C LEU A 686 6.85 25.98 21.51
N GLU A 687 7.76 25.24 22.15
CA GLU A 687 7.80 23.77 22.12
C GLU A 687 7.57 23.22 23.51
N VAL A 688 6.63 22.31 23.67
CA VAL A 688 6.27 21.72 24.97
C VAL A 688 6.04 20.24 24.85
N ASN A 689 6.55 19.44 25.77
CA ASN A 689 6.16 18.04 25.92
C ASN A 689 4.67 17.96 26.32
N ALA A 690 3.81 17.69 25.35
CA ALA A 690 2.37 17.64 25.54
C ALA A 690 1.96 16.45 26.41
N SER A 691 2.68 15.33 26.36
CA SER A 691 2.40 14.19 27.22
C SER A 691 2.53 14.54 28.71
N LEU A 692 3.55 15.32 29.07
CA LEU A 692 3.72 15.81 30.45
C LEU A 692 2.63 16.83 30.83
N LEU A 693 2.25 17.71 29.89
CA LEU A 693 1.20 18.69 30.08
C LEU A 693 -0.17 18.03 30.30
N LEU A 694 -0.47 17.01 29.53
CA LEU A 694 -1.78 16.32 29.53
C LEU A 694 -1.91 15.22 30.60
N ALA A 695 -0.80 14.78 31.20
CA ALA A 695 -0.80 13.75 32.22
C ALA A 695 -1.53 14.18 33.51
N GLU A 696 -1.46 15.47 33.85
CA GLU A 696 -2.05 16.00 35.09
C GLU A 696 -3.49 16.42 34.89
N SER A 697 -4.31 16.17 35.88
CA SER A 697 -5.67 16.72 35.91
C SER A 697 -5.62 18.20 36.20
N PRO A 698 -6.28 19.06 35.43
CA PRO A 698 -6.30 20.48 35.71
C PRO A 698 -6.93 20.74 37.10
N LYS A 699 -6.29 21.60 37.89
CA LYS A 699 -6.86 22.04 39.16
C LYS A 699 -8.03 22.97 38.83
N VAL A 700 -9.21 22.60 39.27
CA VAL A 700 -10.37 23.46 39.13
C VAL A 700 -10.11 24.72 39.98
N PRO A 701 -10.04 25.91 39.38
CA PRO A 701 -9.81 27.12 40.14
C PRO A 701 -10.98 27.35 41.10
N ALA A 702 -10.67 27.55 42.36
CA ALA A 702 -11.69 27.91 43.35
C ALA A 702 -12.21 29.34 43.06
N ALA A 703 -13.51 29.48 43.02
CA ALA A 703 -14.14 30.81 42.89
C ALA A 703 -13.72 31.73 44.06
N LYS A 704 -13.20 32.89 43.74
CA LYS A 704 -12.90 33.91 44.74
C LYS A 704 -14.12 34.79 44.91
N PRO A 705 -14.55 35.08 46.14
CA PRO A 705 -15.63 36.02 46.36
C PRO A 705 -15.29 37.39 45.76
N VAL A 706 -16.22 37.96 45.01
CA VAL A 706 -16.09 39.35 44.53
C VAL A 706 -16.28 40.28 45.68
N SER A 707 -15.27 41.08 45.99
CA SER A 707 -15.39 42.10 47.03
C SER A 707 -16.38 43.21 46.63
N ARG A 708 -17.19 43.65 47.57
CA ARG A 708 -18.12 44.80 47.45
C ARG A 708 -17.43 46.16 47.72
N PHE A 709 -16.18 46.09 48.15
CA PHE A 709 -15.42 47.27 48.56
C PHE A 709 -14.55 47.80 47.44
N PRO A 710 -14.28 49.09 47.33
CA PRO A 710 -13.44 49.70 46.30
C PRO A 710 -12.00 49.23 46.44
N SER A 711 -11.29 49.12 45.30
CA SER A 711 -9.84 48.99 45.29
C SER A 711 -9.10 50.27 45.52
N SER A 712 -7.86 50.18 45.99
CA SER A 712 -6.87 51.25 45.98
C SER A 712 -5.73 50.88 45.10
N ASP A 713 -5.43 51.70 44.09
CA ASP A 713 -4.36 51.46 43.12
C ASP A 713 -3.20 52.47 43.35
N PHE A 714 -1.96 51.99 43.27
CA PHE A 714 -0.78 52.86 43.26
C PHE A 714 0.30 52.30 42.36
N ASP A 715 1.14 53.17 41.83
CA ASP A 715 2.22 52.85 40.93
C ASP A 715 3.58 52.98 41.63
N LEU A 716 4.50 52.04 41.40
CA LEU A 716 5.87 52.04 41.84
C LEU A 716 6.80 51.82 40.69
N ALA A 717 7.71 52.73 40.46
CA ALA A 717 8.78 52.57 39.47
C ALA A 717 10.11 52.33 40.18
N PHE A 718 10.82 51.26 39.78
CA PHE A 718 12.12 50.91 40.38
C PHE A 718 13.24 50.99 39.35
N ALA A 719 14.40 51.46 39.75
CA ALA A 719 15.64 51.22 39.03
C ALA A 719 16.13 49.81 39.42
N VAL A 720 16.13 48.92 38.48
CA VAL A 720 16.37 47.49 38.69
C VAL A 720 17.67 47.07 38.05
N PRO A 721 18.65 46.51 38.79
CA PRO A 721 19.91 46.01 38.26
C PRO A 721 19.69 44.88 37.26
N ALA A 722 20.58 44.76 36.27
CA ALA A 722 20.46 43.76 35.21
C ALA A 722 20.35 42.33 35.74
N ARG A 723 21.00 42.02 36.87
CA ARG A 723 20.97 40.69 37.53
C ARG A 723 19.58 40.34 38.15
N VAL A 724 18.72 41.34 38.37
CA VAL A 724 17.38 41.09 38.99
C VAL A 724 16.37 40.99 37.88
N THR A 725 15.74 39.83 37.78
CA THR A 725 14.70 39.61 36.78
C THR A 725 13.39 40.32 37.16
N ALA A 726 12.60 40.74 36.17
CA ALA A 726 11.27 41.27 36.39
C ALA A 726 10.38 40.30 37.21
N ALA A 727 10.48 39.03 36.96
CA ALA A 727 9.75 38.00 37.67
C ALA A 727 10.17 37.86 39.17
N ALA A 728 11.44 38.11 39.51
CA ALA A 728 11.90 38.13 40.90
C ALA A 728 11.32 39.34 41.65
N LEU A 729 11.35 40.52 41.02
CA LEU A 729 10.76 41.72 41.59
C LEU A 729 9.24 41.60 41.70
N HIS A 730 8.58 41.11 40.68
CA HIS A 730 7.11 40.89 40.70
C HIS A 730 6.70 39.96 41.86
N ARG A 731 7.42 38.81 42.05
CA ARG A 731 7.18 37.92 43.17
C ARG A 731 7.36 38.60 44.56
N ALA A 732 8.43 39.38 44.68
CA ALA A 732 8.68 40.11 45.90
C ALA A 732 7.58 41.12 46.21
N LEU A 733 7.13 41.90 45.22
CA LEU A 733 6.02 42.85 45.37
C LEU A 733 4.70 42.14 45.70
N ARG A 734 4.40 41.02 45.00
CA ARG A 734 3.22 40.22 45.23
C ARG A 734 3.19 39.63 46.67
N GLN A 735 4.35 39.15 47.14
CA GLN A 735 4.50 38.62 48.48
C GLN A 735 4.36 39.73 49.57
N ALA A 736 4.98 40.91 49.33
CA ALA A 736 4.91 42.04 50.20
C ALA A 736 3.52 42.67 50.27
N SER A 737 2.73 42.57 49.20
CA SER A 737 1.34 43.04 49.19
C SER A 737 0.39 42.17 50.05
N GLY A 738 0.82 40.96 50.43
CA GLY A 738 0.10 40.07 51.31
C GLY A 738 -1.32 39.73 50.86
N GLY A 739 -2.25 39.56 51.85
CA GLY A 739 -3.65 39.22 51.55
C GLY A 739 -4.46 40.38 50.98
N LEU A 740 -3.97 41.64 51.03
CA LEU A 740 -4.61 42.80 50.42
C LEU A 740 -4.27 42.97 48.93
N GLY A 741 -3.15 42.36 48.45
CA GLY A 741 -2.77 42.45 47.06
C GLY A 741 -3.72 41.71 46.14
N GLU A 742 -4.56 42.40 45.39
CA GLU A 742 -5.43 41.79 44.39
C GLU A 742 -4.67 41.50 43.11
N GLU A 743 -3.87 42.47 42.64
CA GLU A 743 -3.14 42.38 41.36
C GLU A 743 -1.83 43.17 41.42
N VAL A 744 -0.80 42.67 40.72
CA VAL A 744 0.47 43.36 40.50
C VAL A 744 0.78 43.25 39.01
N VAL A 745 0.86 44.36 38.32
CA VAL A 745 1.03 44.43 36.86
C VAL A 745 2.29 45.23 36.53
N LEU A 746 3.19 44.66 35.78
CA LEU A 746 4.28 45.41 35.14
C LEU A 746 3.70 46.07 33.88
N PHE A 747 3.64 47.41 33.86
CA PHE A 747 3.03 48.14 32.77
C PHE A 747 4.02 48.99 31.94
N ASP A 748 5.23 49.21 32.47
CA ASP A 748 6.25 49.94 31.73
C ASP A 748 7.65 49.41 32.01
N VAL A 749 8.46 49.32 30.94
CA VAL A 749 9.85 48.90 30.96
C VAL A 749 10.67 49.92 30.17
N PHE A 750 11.50 50.68 30.84
CA PHE A 750 12.37 51.68 30.19
C PHE A 750 13.84 51.38 30.45
N ARG A 751 14.66 51.43 29.42
CA ARG A 751 16.12 51.35 29.45
C ARG A 751 16.66 52.46 28.55
N LYS A 752 17.53 53.32 29.13
CA LYS A 752 18.04 54.47 28.39
C LYS A 752 19.00 54.03 27.27
N LEU A 753 19.88 53.10 27.56
CA LEU A 753 20.75 52.44 26.59
C LEU A 753 20.68 50.94 26.74
N PRO A 754 20.84 50.15 25.66
CA PRO A 754 20.87 48.66 25.75
C PRO A 754 21.96 48.11 26.65
N THR A 755 23.03 48.88 26.86
CA THR A 755 24.21 48.52 27.66
C THR A 755 24.11 48.93 29.12
N ASP A 756 23.04 49.65 29.51
CA ASP A 756 22.89 50.06 30.89
C ASP A 756 22.76 48.89 31.85
N ASP A 757 23.47 48.94 32.99
CA ASP A 757 23.40 47.93 34.05
C ASP A 757 22.09 47.97 34.83
N THR A 758 21.27 48.99 34.59
CA THR A 758 19.98 49.20 35.26
C THR A 758 18.88 49.52 34.25
N ARG A 759 17.69 49.07 34.54
CA ARG A 759 16.47 49.40 33.80
C ARG A 759 15.40 49.87 34.76
N SER A 760 14.48 50.75 34.28
CA SER A 760 13.30 51.11 35.03
C SER A 760 12.17 50.10 34.77
N LEU A 761 11.61 49.59 35.85
CA LEU A 761 10.41 48.76 35.79
C LEU A 761 9.30 49.44 36.61
N ALA A 762 8.17 49.72 35.99
CA ALA A 762 7.02 50.34 36.65
C ALA A 762 5.90 49.30 36.83
N TYR A 763 5.50 49.17 38.10
CA TYR A 763 4.43 48.25 38.52
C TYR A 763 3.25 48.99 39.04
N ARG A 764 2.04 48.59 38.60
CA ARG A 764 0.78 48.97 39.22
C ARG A 764 0.38 47.85 40.20
N LEU A 765 0.08 48.26 41.41
CA LEU A 765 -0.42 47.40 42.46
C LEU A 765 -1.86 47.80 42.78
N ARG A 766 -2.75 46.81 42.71
CA ARG A 766 -4.15 46.95 43.12
C ARG A 766 -4.32 46.19 44.45
N LEU A 767 -4.81 46.96 45.44
CA LEU A 767 -5.13 46.42 46.76
C LEU A 767 -6.63 46.42 46.95
N ARG A 768 -7.16 45.38 47.62
CA ARG A 768 -8.55 45.29 48.00
C ARG A 768 -8.72 44.36 49.21
N ALA A 769 -9.52 44.76 50.15
CA ALA A 769 -9.98 43.90 51.23
C ALA A 769 -11.36 43.28 50.88
N THR A 770 -11.62 42.10 51.36
CA THR A 770 -12.86 41.35 51.12
C THR A 770 -14.00 41.76 52.08
N ASP A 771 -13.68 42.41 53.18
CA ASP A 771 -14.54 42.67 54.30
C ASP A 771 -14.73 44.17 54.64
N ARG A 772 -13.90 45.09 54.07
CA ARG A 772 -13.93 46.54 54.35
C ARG A 772 -13.30 47.37 53.24
N THR A 773 -13.51 48.67 53.29
CA THR A 773 -12.74 49.66 52.52
C THR A 773 -11.38 49.87 53.19
N LEU A 774 -10.31 49.89 52.41
CA LEU A 774 -8.95 50.12 52.92
C LEU A 774 -8.76 51.54 53.39
N THR A 775 -8.05 51.67 54.50
CA THR A 775 -7.62 53.00 55.02
C THR A 775 -6.30 53.43 54.38
N ASP A 776 -6.04 54.73 54.32
CA ASP A 776 -4.79 55.30 53.80
C ASP A 776 -3.55 54.71 54.52
N THR A 777 -3.69 54.45 55.85
CA THR A 777 -2.62 53.85 56.65
C THR A 777 -2.28 52.44 56.20
N GLU A 778 -3.28 51.60 55.88
CA GLU A 778 -3.10 50.26 55.37
C GLU A 778 -2.42 50.26 53.97
N VAL A 779 -2.87 51.13 53.06
CA VAL A 779 -2.29 51.32 51.73
C VAL A 779 -0.84 51.81 51.85
N ALA A 780 -0.55 52.76 52.70
CA ALA A 780 0.81 53.27 52.97
C ALA A 780 1.73 52.15 53.53
N ALA A 781 1.22 51.30 54.43
CA ALA A 781 1.98 50.18 55.01
C ALA A 781 2.37 49.14 53.93
N VAL A 782 1.43 48.77 53.05
CA VAL A 782 1.70 47.86 51.95
C VAL A 782 2.68 48.48 50.94
N ARG A 783 2.51 49.74 50.61
CA ARG A 783 3.43 50.51 49.73
C ARG A 783 4.85 50.45 50.30
N SER A 784 5.04 50.74 51.59
CA SER A 784 6.33 50.71 52.27
C SER A 784 6.92 49.30 52.30
N ALA A 785 6.11 48.26 52.60
CA ALA A 785 6.53 46.88 52.53
C ALA A 785 7.04 46.46 51.16
N CYS A 786 6.36 46.91 50.07
CA CYS A 786 6.78 46.64 48.68
C CYS A 786 8.08 47.30 48.35
N ILE A 787 8.30 48.54 48.79
CA ILE A 787 9.58 49.27 48.60
C ILE A 787 10.70 48.50 49.28
N VAL A 788 10.54 48.14 50.57
CA VAL A 788 11.53 47.38 51.33
C VAL A 788 11.84 46.02 50.70
N ALA A 789 10.82 45.36 50.15
CA ALA A 789 10.99 44.10 49.46
C ALA A 789 11.81 44.26 48.17
N ALA A 790 11.61 45.32 47.42
CA ALA A 790 12.41 45.65 46.23
C ALA A 790 13.85 46.02 46.58
N GLU A 791 14.07 46.82 47.65
CA GLU A 791 15.40 47.20 48.16
C GLU A 791 16.22 45.99 48.58
N LYS A 792 15.62 44.94 49.17
CA LYS A 792 16.29 43.67 49.49
C LYS A 792 16.84 42.98 48.26
N LEU A 793 16.29 43.20 47.09
CA LEU A 793 16.77 42.67 45.80
C LEU A 793 17.83 43.59 45.16
N GLY A 794 18.11 44.75 45.81
CA GLY A 794 19.01 45.78 45.27
C GLY A 794 18.35 46.69 44.27
N CYS A 795 17.01 46.77 44.25
CA CYS A 795 16.29 47.72 43.42
C CYS A 795 16.08 49.03 44.21
N THR A 796 16.13 50.17 43.54
CA THR A 796 15.88 51.51 44.19
C THR A 796 14.60 52.15 43.61
N LEU A 797 13.76 52.70 44.48
CA LEU A 797 12.59 53.42 44.07
C LEU A 797 13.00 54.67 43.27
N ARG A 798 12.38 54.90 42.11
CA ARG A 798 12.50 56.15 41.34
C ARG A 798 11.44 57.11 41.81
N GLY A 799 11.86 58.31 42.17
CA GLY A 799 11.00 59.38 42.57
C GLY A 799 10.26 60.01 41.43
#